data_4daaa12026836d2741f10e9a177bec27
#
_entry.id   4daaa12026836d2741f10e9a177bec27
#
_cell.length_a   1.000
_cell.length_b   1.000
_cell.length_c   1.000
_cell.angle_alpha   90.00
_cell.angle_beta   90.00
_cell.angle_gamma   90.00
#
_symmetry.space_group_name_H-M   'P 1'
#
loop_
_entity.id
_entity.type
_entity.pdbx_description
1 polymer ?
#
loop_
_entity_poly.entity_id
_entity_poly.type
_entity_poly.pdbx_seq_one_letter_code
_entity_poly.pdbx_strand_id
1 'polypeptide(L)'
;MSNTSWFNKDEFKKNIISNCKSLFRKNIDEADKQQLFQSVAYAVKEIIIDRWIATQKEYAKQDKKTVYYMSMEFLMGRALGNNMINLMAYDEMKEVLEELGMDINVIEDQEPDAALGNGGLGRLAACFLDSLATLEYPAYGCGIRYKYGMFKQEIKDGYQVEVPDNWLKDGNPFEIKRSEYPTVVKFGGYVRSYRDEKTGRDMFVQEDYRAVTAIPYDVPVVGYGVNTVNTLRIWDAEPVDTFNLSSFDKGDYQKAVEEENLAKNIVEVLYPNDNHYAGKELRLKQQYFFVSASVQRAIAQYKERHDDVRKLYEKVTFQLNDTHPTVAVAELMRILMDEEGLEWDEAWDVTTKTVAYTNHTIMAEALEKWPIELFSRLLPRIYQIVEEINRRFVEEIKAKYPGNQDKIRKMAIIYDGQVKMANLAICAGYSVNGVAKLHTEILEKQELKDFYEMMPEKFNNKTNGITQRRFLLHANPLLAAWITDKIGDGWITDLTQLKKLKVYVDDAKCQQELMQIKYKNKVRLAKYIKEHNGIDVDPNSIFDVQVKRLHEYKRQLLNILHVMYLYNEVKKNPDMDIKPRTFIFGAKAAAGYKIAKQTIKLINSVADVINNDASINGKIKVVFIENYRVSNGEIIFAAADVSEQISTASKEASGTGNMKFMLNGAMTLGTMDGANVEIVQEVGIENAVIFGLSSDEVIRYENEGGYDPMEIFNNDQDIREVLMELINGKYSPDDTERFRDIYNSLLNNQGDRRADTYFILKDFRSYADAQKIINERYSDEKAWAKSMMLNIASAGKFSSDRTIEEYVHDIWKLEKVHIPDVK
;
A
#
# COMPACT_ATOMS: atom_id res chain seq x y z
N MET A 1 -12.77 -13.60 -28.29
CA MET A 1 -11.88 -14.76 -28.44
C MET A 1 -10.47 -14.22 -28.48
N SER A 2 -9.67 -14.45 -27.44
CA SER A 2 -8.27 -14.04 -27.40
C SER A 2 -7.53 -14.76 -28.53
N ASN A 3 -6.75 -14.03 -29.32
CA ASN A 3 -5.91 -14.64 -30.34
C ASN A 3 -4.67 -15.22 -29.66
N THR A 4 -4.80 -16.41 -29.07
CA THR A 4 -3.73 -17.14 -28.38
C THR A 4 -2.88 -17.99 -29.31
N SER A 5 -2.87 -17.67 -30.61
CA SER A 5 -2.09 -18.39 -31.64
C SER A 5 -0.58 -18.45 -31.34
N TRP A 6 -0.09 -17.60 -30.45
CA TRP A 6 1.30 -17.56 -29.97
C TRP A 6 1.59 -18.62 -28.90
N PHE A 7 0.57 -19.10 -28.15
CA PHE A 7 0.74 -20.02 -27.02
C PHE A 7 0.77 -21.48 -27.49
N ASN A 8 1.85 -22.17 -27.16
CA ASN A 8 2.05 -23.58 -27.49
C ASN A 8 1.79 -24.47 -26.25
N LYS A 9 0.62 -25.12 -26.20
CA LYS A 9 0.21 -26.01 -25.11
C LYS A 9 1.19 -27.15 -24.86
N ASP A 10 1.66 -27.79 -25.93
CA ASP A 10 2.55 -28.97 -25.84
C ASP A 10 3.93 -28.58 -25.28
N GLU A 11 4.44 -27.45 -25.71
CA GLU A 11 5.69 -26.89 -25.19
C GLU A 11 5.57 -26.49 -23.71
N PHE A 12 4.50 -25.80 -23.35
CA PHE A 12 4.23 -25.43 -21.96
C PHE A 12 4.12 -26.65 -21.05
N LYS A 13 3.37 -27.69 -21.49
CA LYS A 13 3.27 -28.98 -20.79
C LYS A 13 4.63 -29.66 -20.61
N LYS A 14 5.43 -29.70 -21.69
CA LYS A 14 6.79 -30.22 -21.65
C LYS A 14 7.70 -29.47 -20.67
N ASN A 15 7.59 -28.15 -20.64
CA ASN A 15 8.38 -27.30 -19.74
C ASN A 15 8.01 -27.55 -18.28
N ILE A 16 6.72 -27.68 -17.94
CA ILE A 16 6.30 -28.05 -16.58
C ILE A 16 6.94 -29.37 -16.14
N ILE A 17 6.85 -30.40 -17.00
CA ILE A 17 7.42 -31.74 -16.72
C ILE A 17 8.94 -31.68 -16.58
N SER A 18 9.61 -30.93 -17.44
CA SER A 18 11.06 -30.73 -17.42
C SER A 18 11.49 -29.98 -16.16
N ASN A 19 10.79 -28.94 -15.78
CA ASN A 19 11.07 -28.16 -14.57
C ASN A 19 10.90 -29.01 -13.31
N CYS A 20 9.85 -29.83 -13.22
CA CYS A 20 9.66 -30.76 -12.12
C CYS A 20 10.86 -31.74 -11.97
N LYS A 21 11.35 -32.26 -13.07
CA LYS A 21 12.52 -33.17 -13.07
C LYS A 21 13.81 -32.45 -12.71
N SER A 22 14.07 -31.29 -13.30
CA SER A 22 15.35 -30.57 -13.13
C SER A 22 15.46 -29.89 -11.77
N LEU A 23 14.38 -29.35 -11.23
CA LEU A 23 14.38 -28.68 -9.93
C LEU A 23 14.31 -29.66 -8.76
N PHE A 24 13.50 -30.73 -8.90
CA PHE A 24 13.18 -31.60 -7.77
C PHE A 24 13.57 -33.06 -7.96
N ARG A 25 14.05 -33.44 -9.14
CA ARG A 25 14.38 -34.82 -9.47
C ARG A 25 13.19 -35.77 -9.25
N LYS A 26 11.99 -35.30 -9.63
CA LYS A 26 10.74 -36.05 -9.49
C LYS A 26 9.90 -35.97 -10.76
N ASN A 27 9.05 -36.98 -10.95
CA ASN A 27 7.98 -36.91 -11.93
C ASN A 27 6.79 -36.14 -11.33
N ILE A 28 5.84 -35.74 -12.16
CA ILE A 28 4.66 -34.96 -11.75
C ILE A 28 3.82 -35.66 -10.66
N ASP A 29 3.65 -36.97 -10.77
CA ASP A 29 2.90 -37.80 -9.83
C ASP A 29 3.58 -38.03 -8.47
N GLU A 30 4.90 -37.78 -8.40
CA GLU A 30 5.71 -37.88 -7.17
C GLU A 30 5.91 -36.54 -6.45
N ALA A 31 5.61 -35.42 -7.13
CA ALA A 31 5.83 -34.08 -6.62
C ALA A 31 4.72 -33.65 -5.66
N ASP A 32 5.09 -32.96 -4.60
CA ASP A 32 4.12 -32.29 -3.75
C ASP A 32 3.56 -30.99 -4.41
N LYS A 33 2.52 -30.45 -3.82
CA LYS A 33 1.82 -29.28 -4.36
C LYS A 33 2.73 -28.06 -4.54
N GLN A 34 3.65 -27.82 -3.60
CA GLN A 34 4.59 -26.70 -3.67
C GLN A 34 5.60 -26.89 -4.81
N GLN A 35 6.07 -28.13 -5.03
CA GLN A 35 6.96 -28.45 -6.14
C GLN A 35 6.25 -28.33 -7.49
N LEU A 36 4.98 -28.71 -7.55
CA LEU A 36 4.14 -28.51 -8.73
C LEU A 36 3.95 -27.02 -9.03
N PHE A 37 3.62 -26.21 -8.01
CA PHE A 37 3.56 -24.74 -8.16
C PHE A 37 4.86 -24.16 -8.72
N GLN A 38 6.00 -24.53 -8.16
CA GLN A 38 7.31 -24.07 -8.65
C GLN A 38 7.53 -24.46 -10.11
N SER A 39 7.19 -25.70 -10.48
CA SER A 39 7.36 -26.20 -11.85
C SER A 39 6.50 -25.42 -12.85
N VAL A 40 5.26 -25.11 -12.49
CA VAL A 40 4.34 -24.28 -13.29
C VAL A 40 4.83 -22.84 -13.38
N ALA A 41 5.23 -22.26 -12.26
CA ALA A 41 5.70 -20.85 -12.19
C ALA A 41 6.95 -20.65 -13.06
N TYR A 42 7.90 -21.58 -13.04
CA TYR A 42 9.06 -21.53 -13.94
C TYR A 42 8.67 -21.65 -15.41
N ALA A 43 7.71 -22.51 -15.77
CA ALA A 43 7.23 -22.59 -17.14
C ALA A 43 6.55 -21.30 -17.63
N VAL A 44 5.78 -20.63 -16.76
CA VAL A 44 5.21 -19.31 -17.06
C VAL A 44 6.32 -18.25 -17.18
N LYS A 45 7.33 -18.29 -16.31
CA LYS A 45 8.47 -17.39 -16.37
C LYS A 45 9.26 -17.49 -17.67
N GLU A 46 9.43 -18.68 -18.22
CA GLU A 46 10.11 -18.88 -19.51
C GLU A 46 9.45 -18.05 -20.63
N ILE A 47 8.12 -18.05 -20.67
CA ILE A 47 7.35 -17.21 -21.62
C ILE A 47 7.56 -15.72 -21.36
N ILE A 48 7.60 -15.31 -20.09
CA ILE A 48 7.79 -13.90 -19.68
C ILE A 48 9.18 -13.42 -20.07
N ILE A 49 10.22 -14.24 -19.92
CA ILE A 49 11.62 -13.84 -20.15
C ILE A 49 11.84 -13.34 -21.58
N ASP A 50 11.30 -13.99 -22.58
CA ASP A 50 11.48 -13.58 -23.98
C ASP A 50 10.90 -12.20 -24.23
N ARG A 51 9.70 -11.92 -23.71
CA ARG A 51 9.08 -10.60 -23.75
C ARG A 51 9.86 -9.57 -22.95
N TRP A 52 10.38 -9.96 -21.78
CA TRP A 52 11.19 -9.08 -20.93
C TRP A 52 12.48 -8.65 -21.61
N ILE A 53 13.19 -9.58 -22.25
CA ILE A 53 14.39 -9.31 -23.06
C ILE A 53 14.03 -8.37 -24.22
N ALA A 54 12.94 -8.64 -24.93
CA ALA A 54 12.48 -7.79 -26.03
C ALA A 54 12.16 -6.37 -25.56
N THR A 55 11.50 -6.24 -24.39
CA THR A 55 11.20 -4.95 -23.77
C THR A 55 12.47 -4.15 -23.49
N GLN A 56 13.48 -4.77 -22.85
CA GLN A 56 14.73 -4.09 -22.52
C GLN A 56 15.51 -3.67 -23.78
N LYS A 57 15.51 -4.50 -24.83
CA LYS A 57 16.13 -4.16 -26.12
C LYS A 57 15.45 -2.98 -26.79
N GLU A 58 14.11 -2.96 -26.76
CA GLU A 58 13.37 -1.88 -27.41
C GLU A 58 13.48 -0.56 -26.63
N TYR A 59 13.51 -0.61 -25.27
CA TYR A 59 13.80 0.54 -24.44
C TYR A 59 15.19 1.13 -24.72
N ALA A 60 16.19 0.26 -24.83
CA ALA A 60 17.55 0.69 -25.19
C ALA A 60 17.64 1.33 -26.59
N LYS A 61 16.90 0.78 -27.56
CA LYS A 61 16.88 1.26 -28.94
C LYS A 61 16.15 2.60 -29.12
N GLN A 62 14.97 2.73 -28.48
CA GLN A 62 14.15 3.94 -28.60
C GLN A 62 14.60 5.05 -27.65
N ASP A 63 15.31 4.71 -26.59
CA ASP A 63 15.91 5.64 -25.64
C ASP A 63 14.93 6.71 -25.13
N LYS A 64 13.71 6.27 -24.79
CA LYS A 64 12.68 7.13 -24.21
C LYS A 64 12.89 7.35 -22.73
N LYS A 65 12.29 8.41 -22.20
CA LYS A 65 12.33 8.71 -20.76
C LYS A 65 11.73 7.59 -19.94
N THR A 66 12.37 7.24 -18.85
CA THR A 66 11.95 6.19 -17.91
C THR A 66 11.63 6.78 -16.54
N VAL A 67 10.54 6.34 -15.93
CA VAL A 67 10.22 6.63 -14.55
C VAL A 67 10.79 5.54 -13.63
N TYR A 68 11.42 5.97 -12.54
CA TYR A 68 11.86 5.13 -11.43
C TYR A 68 10.95 5.44 -10.25
N TYR A 69 10.02 4.53 -10.00
CA TYR A 69 9.04 4.66 -8.92
C TYR A 69 9.64 4.13 -7.63
N MET A 70 10.06 5.03 -6.75
CA MET A 70 10.75 4.71 -5.50
C MET A 70 9.77 4.55 -4.36
N SER A 71 9.68 3.37 -3.80
CA SER A 71 8.78 3.07 -2.70
C SER A 71 9.42 2.16 -1.66
N MET A 72 9.15 2.45 -0.39
CA MET A 72 9.55 1.60 0.73
C MET A 72 8.83 0.26 0.70
N GLU A 73 7.68 0.18 0.04
CA GLU A 73 6.85 -1.01 -0.04
C GLU A 73 6.19 -1.21 -1.41
N PHE A 74 6.08 -2.48 -1.80
CA PHE A 74 5.35 -2.94 -2.98
C PHE A 74 4.48 -4.15 -2.60
N LEU A 75 3.21 -3.92 -2.35
CA LEU A 75 2.27 -4.99 -1.95
C LEU A 75 1.74 -5.73 -3.19
N MET A 76 2.59 -6.58 -3.78
CA MET A 76 2.33 -7.23 -5.07
C MET A 76 1.25 -8.32 -5.00
N GLY A 77 1.14 -9.02 -3.89
CA GLY A 77 0.32 -10.22 -3.79
C GLY A 77 0.93 -11.41 -4.55
N ARG A 78 0.09 -12.39 -4.88
CA ARG A 78 0.48 -13.55 -5.69
C ARG A 78 0.66 -13.17 -7.16
N ALA A 79 1.63 -13.79 -7.83
CA ALA A 79 2.02 -13.45 -9.18
C ALA A 79 1.52 -14.43 -10.25
N LEU A 80 1.42 -15.71 -9.94
CA LEU A 80 1.15 -16.76 -10.96
C LEU A 80 -0.12 -16.47 -11.76
N GLY A 81 -1.27 -16.44 -11.11
CA GLY A 81 -2.56 -16.23 -11.79
C GLY A 81 -2.63 -14.87 -12.49
N ASN A 82 -2.10 -13.81 -11.85
CA ASN A 82 -2.05 -12.48 -12.47
C ASN A 82 -1.19 -12.46 -13.74
N ASN A 83 -0.06 -13.17 -13.75
CA ASN A 83 0.81 -13.27 -14.93
C ASN A 83 0.11 -14.06 -16.05
N MET A 84 -0.54 -15.16 -15.72
CA MET A 84 -1.29 -15.97 -16.71
C MET A 84 -2.42 -15.16 -17.36
N ILE A 85 -3.13 -14.35 -16.58
CA ILE A 85 -4.18 -13.44 -17.06
C ILE A 85 -3.58 -12.36 -17.96
N ASN A 86 -2.53 -11.68 -17.52
CA ASN A 86 -1.91 -10.58 -18.26
C ASN A 86 -1.24 -11.05 -19.56
N LEU A 87 -0.75 -12.31 -19.59
CA LEU A 87 -0.28 -12.97 -20.80
C LEU A 87 -1.41 -13.35 -21.78
N MET A 88 -2.68 -13.23 -21.40
CA MET A 88 -3.85 -13.62 -22.18
C MET A 88 -3.95 -15.12 -22.45
N ALA A 89 -3.42 -15.96 -21.57
CA ALA A 89 -3.34 -17.40 -21.75
C ALA A 89 -3.82 -18.21 -20.53
N TYR A 90 -4.62 -17.59 -19.67
CA TYR A 90 -5.06 -18.21 -18.40
C TYR A 90 -5.86 -19.51 -18.66
N ASP A 91 -6.84 -19.47 -19.57
CA ASP A 91 -7.72 -20.60 -19.84
C ASP A 91 -6.94 -21.75 -20.49
N GLU A 92 -6.08 -21.47 -21.46
CA GLU A 92 -5.26 -22.46 -22.15
C GLU A 92 -4.23 -23.10 -21.20
N MET A 93 -3.61 -22.31 -20.32
CA MET A 93 -2.69 -22.82 -19.30
C MET A 93 -3.44 -23.68 -18.28
N LYS A 94 -4.64 -23.28 -17.87
CA LYS A 94 -5.51 -24.07 -16.99
C LYS A 94 -5.86 -25.43 -17.58
N GLU A 95 -6.23 -25.48 -18.87
CA GLU A 95 -6.50 -26.73 -19.56
C GLU A 95 -5.29 -27.69 -19.54
N VAL A 96 -4.07 -27.15 -19.76
CA VAL A 96 -2.84 -27.96 -19.67
C VAL A 96 -2.62 -28.49 -18.25
N LEU A 97 -2.91 -27.67 -17.22
CA LEU A 97 -2.82 -28.14 -15.84
C LEU A 97 -3.82 -29.25 -15.53
N GLU A 98 -5.07 -29.14 -16.02
CA GLU A 98 -6.09 -30.17 -15.87
C GLU A 98 -5.68 -31.47 -16.58
N GLU A 99 -5.07 -31.43 -17.77
CA GLU A 99 -4.50 -32.58 -18.45
C GLU A 99 -3.37 -33.27 -17.66
N LEU A 100 -2.63 -32.49 -16.84
CA LEU A 100 -1.59 -32.99 -15.93
C LEU A 100 -2.16 -33.45 -14.57
N GLY A 101 -3.48 -33.39 -14.38
CA GLY A 101 -4.15 -33.75 -13.14
C GLY A 101 -4.02 -32.69 -12.02
N MET A 102 -3.76 -31.45 -12.39
CA MET A 102 -3.58 -30.33 -11.45
C MET A 102 -4.81 -29.41 -11.45
N ASP A 103 -5.27 -29.01 -10.28
CA ASP A 103 -6.26 -27.94 -10.11
C ASP A 103 -5.53 -26.61 -9.95
N ILE A 104 -5.79 -25.64 -10.84
CA ILE A 104 -5.17 -24.32 -10.83
C ILE A 104 -5.36 -23.61 -9.49
N ASN A 105 -6.52 -23.72 -8.83
CA ASN A 105 -6.77 -23.08 -7.54
C ASN A 105 -5.87 -23.67 -6.46
N VAL A 106 -5.64 -24.99 -6.48
CA VAL A 106 -4.73 -25.66 -5.54
C VAL A 106 -3.28 -25.23 -5.78
N ILE A 107 -2.91 -25.04 -7.03
CA ILE A 107 -1.56 -24.59 -7.42
C ILE A 107 -1.34 -23.13 -7.00
N GLU A 108 -2.28 -22.23 -7.30
CA GLU A 108 -2.20 -20.82 -6.89
C GLU A 108 -2.15 -20.66 -5.37
N ASP A 109 -2.85 -21.51 -4.62
CA ASP A 109 -2.86 -21.49 -3.15
C ASP A 109 -1.51 -21.87 -2.51
N GLN A 110 -0.60 -22.44 -3.26
CA GLN A 110 0.75 -22.73 -2.78
C GLN A 110 1.65 -21.48 -2.82
N GLU A 111 1.31 -20.48 -3.61
CA GLU A 111 2.10 -19.24 -3.70
C GLU A 111 1.89 -18.37 -2.47
N PRO A 112 2.96 -18.04 -1.71
CA PRO A 112 2.85 -17.04 -0.65
C PRO A 112 2.66 -15.65 -1.27
N ASP A 113 1.89 -14.78 -0.60
CA ASP A 113 1.93 -13.36 -0.94
C ASP A 113 3.35 -12.83 -0.73
N ALA A 114 3.86 -12.06 -1.67
CA ALA A 114 5.15 -11.40 -1.49
C ALA A 114 5.05 -10.37 -0.35
N ALA A 115 5.83 -10.58 0.73
CA ALA A 115 5.76 -9.79 1.94
C ALA A 115 6.54 -8.45 1.81
N LEU A 116 6.38 -7.78 0.68
CA LEU A 116 7.10 -6.54 0.33
C LEU A 116 6.30 -5.26 0.62
N GLY A 117 5.16 -5.38 1.27
CA GLY A 117 4.30 -4.23 1.59
C GLY A 117 3.34 -4.48 2.74
N ASN A 118 2.71 -3.41 3.22
CA ASN A 118 1.84 -3.44 4.38
C ASN A 118 0.40 -3.02 4.06
N GLY A 119 0.22 -1.94 3.31
CA GLY A 119 -1.11 -1.34 3.15
C GLY A 119 -1.31 -0.59 1.85
N GLY A 120 -2.09 0.51 1.94
CA GLY A 120 -2.52 1.29 0.78
C GLY A 120 -1.39 1.84 -0.08
N LEU A 121 -0.33 2.34 0.55
CA LEU A 121 0.83 2.91 -0.15
C LEU A 121 1.54 1.84 -1.00
N GLY A 122 1.79 0.66 -0.43
CA GLY A 122 2.45 -0.43 -1.15
C GLY A 122 1.55 -1.06 -2.21
N ARG A 123 0.24 -1.15 -1.97
CA ARG A 123 -0.69 -1.67 -2.99
C ARG A 123 -0.86 -0.69 -4.15
N LEU A 124 -0.87 0.62 -3.86
CA LEU A 124 -0.87 1.64 -4.91
C LEU A 124 0.35 1.51 -5.83
N ALA A 125 1.54 1.38 -5.25
CA ALA A 125 2.77 1.15 -6.01
C ALA A 125 2.66 -0.08 -6.92
N ALA A 126 2.12 -1.18 -6.42
CA ALA A 126 1.88 -2.39 -7.20
C ALA A 126 0.85 -2.19 -8.33
N CYS A 127 -0.25 -1.49 -8.08
CA CYS A 127 -1.23 -1.13 -9.12
C CYS A 127 -0.62 -0.23 -10.20
N PHE A 128 0.23 0.71 -9.80
CA PHE A 128 0.90 1.61 -10.75
C PHE A 128 1.87 0.85 -11.66
N LEU A 129 2.60 -0.14 -11.14
CA LEU A 129 3.45 -0.98 -11.98
C LEU A 129 2.65 -1.78 -13.00
N ASP A 130 1.51 -2.36 -12.60
CA ASP A 130 0.61 -3.06 -13.53
C ASP A 130 0.10 -2.14 -14.62
N SER A 131 -0.34 -0.93 -14.26
CA SER A 131 -0.84 0.06 -15.23
C SER A 131 0.26 0.59 -16.16
N LEU A 132 1.47 0.87 -15.64
CA LEU A 132 2.60 1.32 -16.45
C LEU A 132 2.97 0.29 -17.52
N ALA A 133 3.02 -1.00 -17.15
CA ALA A 133 3.29 -2.07 -18.10
C ALA A 133 2.16 -2.25 -19.13
N THR A 134 0.91 -2.24 -18.68
CA THR A 134 -0.27 -2.39 -19.55
C THR A 134 -0.41 -1.23 -20.55
N LEU A 135 -0.05 -0.03 -20.12
CA LEU A 135 -0.08 1.17 -20.96
C LEU A 135 1.20 1.39 -21.78
N GLU A 136 2.14 0.46 -21.72
CA GLU A 136 3.40 0.45 -22.49
C GLU A 136 4.34 1.62 -22.16
N TYR A 137 4.39 2.08 -20.90
CA TYR A 137 5.33 3.10 -20.46
C TYR A 137 6.59 2.51 -19.82
N PRO A 138 7.81 3.00 -20.19
CA PRO A 138 9.05 2.57 -19.56
C PRO A 138 9.10 2.92 -18.09
N ALA A 139 9.23 1.91 -17.23
CA ALA A 139 9.21 2.10 -15.78
C ALA A 139 10.02 1.03 -15.05
N TYR A 140 10.62 1.45 -13.93
CA TYR A 140 11.16 0.58 -12.89
C TYR A 140 10.45 0.88 -11.57
N GLY A 141 10.08 -0.16 -10.83
CA GLY A 141 9.85 -0.05 -9.40
C GLY A 141 11.18 -0.24 -8.68
N CYS A 142 11.44 0.56 -7.64
CA CYS A 142 12.67 0.49 -6.84
C CYS A 142 12.32 0.35 -5.37
N GLY A 143 12.75 -0.74 -4.74
CA GLY A 143 12.46 -1.04 -3.33
C GLY A 143 13.47 -1.99 -2.71
N ILE A 144 13.11 -2.57 -1.58
CA ILE A 144 13.94 -3.51 -0.80
C ILE A 144 13.37 -4.92 -0.92
N ARG A 145 14.26 -5.90 -1.06
CA ARG A 145 13.92 -7.33 -1.00
C ARG A 145 13.88 -7.78 0.45
N TYR A 146 12.78 -7.49 1.13
CA TYR A 146 12.63 -7.92 2.52
C TYR A 146 12.57 -9.43 2.63
N LYS A 147 13.34 -9.99 3.56
CA LYS A 147 13.36 -11.42 3.81
C LYS A 147 12.08 -11.90 4.50
N TYR A 148 11.61 -11.13 5.46
CA TYR A 148 10.38 -11.41 6.23
C TYR A 148 9.30 -10.36 5.97
N GLY A 149 9.65 -9.22 5.40
CA GLY A 149 8.75 -8.13 5.05
C GLY A 149 7.92 -7.62 6.20
N MET A 150 6.61 -7.46 5.96
CA MET A 150 5.65 -7.23 7.03
C MET A 150 5.35 -8.56 7.73
N PHE A 151 5.26 -8.54 9.06
CA PHE A 151 4.99 -9.73 9.85
C PHE A 151 3.71 -10.45 9.40
N LYS A 152 3.69 -11.77 9.58
CA LYS A 152 2.45 -12.55 9.57
C LYS A 152 1.74 -12.36 10.90
N GLN A 153 0.45 -12.07 10.86
CA GLN A 153 -0.38 -11.94 12.06
C GLN A 153 -0.97 -13.29 12.43
N GLU A 154 -0.78 -13.68 13.69
CA GLU A 154 -1.53 -14.76 14.32
C GLU A 154 -2.42 -14.16 15.42
N ILE A 155 -3.58 -14.74 15.65
CA ILE A 155 -4.45 -14.39 16.75
C ILE A 155 -4.39 -15.50 17.80
N LYS A 156 -3.87 -15.15 18.99
CA LYS A 156 -3.78 -16.07 20.14
C LYS A 156 -4.55 -15.47 21.31
N ASP A 157 -5.54 -16.19 21.82
CA ASP A 157 -6.43 -15.70 22.87
C ASP A 157 -7.03 -14.31 22.56
N GLY A 158 -7.35 -14.07 21.30
CA GLY A 158 -7.88 -12.81 20.80
C GLY A 158 -6.85 -11.68 20.62
N TYR A 159 -5.58 -11.90 20.97
CA TYR A 159 -4.50 -10.92 20.77
C TYR A 159 -3.78 -11.11 19.45
N GLN A 160 -3.37 -10.00 18.85
CA GLN A 160 -2.41 -10.05 17.75
C GLN A 160 -1.04 -10.48 18.26
N VAL A 161 -0.49 -11.50 17.61
CA VAL A 161 0.90 -11.95 17.77
C VAL A 161 1.60 -11.80 16.42
N GLU A 162 2.73 -11.11 16.42
CA GLU A 162 3.56 -10.91 15.23
C GLU A 162 4.56 -12.07 15.11
N VAL A 163 4.52 -12.76 13.97
CA VAL A 163 5.50 -13.81 13.64
C VAL A 163 6.16 -13.50 12.29
N PRO A 164 7.39 -13.98 12.06
CA PRO A 164 8.05 -13.76 10.77
C PRO A 164 7.25 -14.37 9.62
N ASP A 165 7.08 -13.59 8.54
CA ASP A 165 6.51 -14.09 7.29
C ASP A 165 7.64 -14.62 6.40
N ASN A 166 7.92 -15.90 6.49
CA ASN A 166 9.01 -16.54 5.75
C ASN A 166 8.60 -16.86 4.30
N TRP A 167 8.17 -15.83 3.56
CA TRP A 167 7.65 -15.97 2.19
C TRP A 167 8.70 -16.43 1.18
N LEU A 168 9.99 -16.27 1.46
CA LEU A 168 11.12 -16.70 0.62
C LEU A 168 11.67 -18.09 1.00
N LYS A 169 11.00 -18.83 1.88
CA LYS A 169 11.46 -20.13 2.35
C LYS A 169 11.83 -21.09 1.21
N ASP A 170 11.00 -21.15 0.19
CA ASP A 170 11.17 -22.00 -0.98
C ASP A 170 11.66 -21.22 -2.22
N GLY A 171 12.15 -19.98 -2.01
CA GLY A 171 12.53 -19.05 -3.06
C GLY A 171 11.35 -18.39 -3.76
N ASN A 172 11.65 -17.45 -4.65
CA ASN A 172 10.66 -16.81 -5.52
C ASN A 172 10.97 -17.20 -6.97
N PRO A 173 10.12 -18.01 -7.62
CA PRO A 173 10.41 -18.49 -8.98
C PRO A 173 10.46 -17.36 -10.02
N PHE A 174 9.80 -16.22 -9.75
CA PHE A 174 9.73 -15.11 -10.71
C PHE A 174 10.90 -14.14 -10.63
N GLU A 175 11.67 -14.09 -9.53
CA GLU A 175 12.80 -13.17 -9.43
C GLU A 175 14.04 -13.68 -10.17
N ILE A 176 14.88 -12.72 -10.59
CA ILE A 176 16.22 -13.00 -11.17
C ILE A 176 17.25 -12.17 -10.41
N LYS A 177 18.21 -12.83 -9.77
CA LYS A 177 19.37 -12.17 -9.15
C LYS A 177 20.27 -11.59 -10.25
N ARG A 178 20.60 -10.30 -10.14
CA ARG A 178 21.44 -9.58 -11.11
C ARG A 178 22.80 -9.28 -10.47
N SER A 179 23.58 -10.33 -10.30
CA SER A 179 24.90 -10.25 -9.65
C SER A 179 25.92 -9.39 -10.41
N GLU A 180 25.66 -9.08 -11.67
CA GLU A 180 26.46 -8.21 -12.53
C GLU A 180 26.27 -6.71 -12.25
N TYR A 181 25.32 -6.33 -11.41
CA TYR A 181 25.03 -4.92 -11.06
C TYR A 181 25.17 -4.63 -9.56
N PRO A 182 26.26 -5.02 -8.91
CA PRO A 182 26.46 -4.71 -7.50
C PRO A 182 26.65 -3.20 -7.32
N THR A 183 26.12 -2.67 -6.22
CA THR A 183 26.23 -1.25 -5.89
C THR A 183 26.65 -1.09 -4.44
N VAL A 184 27.70 -0.31 -4.19
CA VAL A 184 28.18 -0.08 -2.82
C VAL A 184 27.48 1.10 -2.19
N VAL A 185 26.95 0.92 -0.98
CA VAL A 185 26.30 1.96 -0.17
C VAL A 185 27.09 2.14 1.13
N LYS A 186 27.40 3.40 1.47
CA LYS A 186 28.27 3.76 2.59
C LYS A 186 27.49 4.41 3.72
N PHE A 187 27.79 4.03 4.96
CA PHE A 187 27.18 4.56 6.17
C PHE A 187 28.24 5.00 7.18
N GLY A 188 27.98 6.10 7.87
CA GLY A 188 28.82 6.58 8.95
C GLY A 188 30.17 7.14 8.48
N GLY A 189 31.17 7.12 9.37
CA GLY A 189 32.45 7.75 9.12
C GLY A 189 32.42 9.26 9.21
N TYR A 190 33.32 9.92 8.52
CA TYR A 190 33.39 11.37 8.43
C TYR A 190 33.76 11.82 7.02
N VAL A 191 33.53 13.09 6.72
CA VAL A 191 33.85 13.68 5.42
C VAL A 191 35.16 14.47 5.53
N ARG A 192 36.14 14.10 4.73
CA ARG A 192 37.34 14.90 4.52
C ARG A 192 37.20 15.71 3.25
N SER A 193 37.40 17.02 3.34
CA SER A 193 37.49 17.91 2.18
C SER A 193 38.94 18.26 1.86
N TYR A 194 39.25 18.35 0.60
CA TYR A 194 40.54 18.86 0.10
C TYR A 194 40.34 19.55 -1.24
N ARG A 195 41.25 20.50 -1.51
CA ARG A 195 41.27 21.15 -2.83
C ARG A 195 42.11 20.34 -3.79
N ASP A 196 41.51 19.92 -4.89
CA ASP A 196 42.24 19.25 -5.95
C ASP A 196 43.11 20.27 -6.71
N GLU A 197 44.42 20.10 -6.71
CA GLU A 197 45.36 21.01 -7.37
C GLU A 197 45.22 21.08 -8.88
N LYS A 198 44.69 20.04 -9.53
CA LYS A 198 44.55 20.00 -10.99
C LYS A 198 43.29 20.71 -11.47
N THR A 199 42.20 20.52 -10.77
CA THR A 199 40.91 21.10 -11.17
C THR A 199 40.57 22.38 -10.44
N GLY A 200 41.25 22.66 -9.32
CA GLY A 200 40.94 23.79 -8.44
C GLY A 200 39.64 23.63 -7.66
N ARG A 201 39.06 22.46 -7.62
CA ARG A 201 37.77 22.15 -6.98
C ARG A 201 37.97 21.64 -5.56
N ASP A 202 36.96 21.89 -4.74
CA ASP A 202 36.85 21.27 -3.43
C ASP A 202 36.26 19.87 -3.60
N MET A 203 37.03 18.88 -3.19
CA MET A 203 36.68 17.46 -3.23
C MET A 203 36.24 16.98 -1.85
N PHE A 204 35.25 16.13 -1.82
CA PHE A 204 34.70 15.56 -0.59
C PHE A 204 34.81 14.03 -0.63
N VAL A 205 35.48 13.46 0.36
CA VAL A 205 35.70 12.01 0.47
C VAL A 205 35.20 11.54 1.81
N GLN A 206 34.34 10.55 1.80
CA GLN A 206 33.89 9.89 3.03
C GLN A 206 34.94 8.84 3.43
N GLU A 207 35.43 8.93 4.67
CA GLU A 207 36.44 8.04 5.25
C GLU A 207 35.88 7.37 6.51
N ASP A 208 36.47 6.24 6.89
CA ASP A 208 36.11 5.42 8.06
C ASP A 208 34.62 5.02 8.08
N TYR A 209 34.07 4.76 6.90
CA TYR A 209 32.70 4.34 6.71
C TYR A 209 32.55 2.82 6.82
N ARG A 210 31.34 2.37 7.10
CA ARG A 210 30.89 0.99 6.85
C ARG A 210 30.19 0.91 5.50
N ALA A 211 30.48 -0.14 4.74
CA ALA A 211 29.90 -0.33 3.42
C ALA A 211 29.08 -1.61 3.35
N VAL A 212 28.01 -1.55 2.57
CA VAL A 212 27.15 -2.69 2.24
C VAL A 212 27.07 -2.78 0.72
N THR A 213 27.13 -3.99 0.17
CA THR A 213 26.89 -4.22 -1.24
C THR A 213 25.41 -4.49 -1.48
N ALA A 214 24.77 -3.63 -2.24
CA ALA A 214 23.40 -3.83 -2.71
C ALA A 214 23.41 -4.68 -3.98
N ILE A 215 22.67 -5.79 -3.98
CA ILE A 215 22.52 -6.68 -5.12
C ILE A 215 21.07 -6.64 -5.59
N PRO A 216 20.77 -6.28 -6.85
CA PRO A 216 19.41 -6.21 -7.34
C PRO A 216 18.85 -7.59 -7.69
N TYR A 217 17.59 -7.78 -7.35
CA TYR A 217 16.75 -8.87 -7.82
C TYR A 217 15.63 -8.26 -8.65
N ASP A 218 15.52 -8.69 -9.89
CA ASP A 218 14.52 -8.19 -10.83
C ASP A 218 13.31 -9.11 -10.85
N VAL A 219 12.13 -8.54 -10.67
CA VAL A 219 10.84 -9.22 -10.73
C VAL A 219 10.06 -8.69 -11.93
N PRO A 220 9.53 -9.54 -12.82
CA PRO A 220 8.82 -9.08 -14.00
C PRO A 220 7.46 -8.51 -13.65
N VAL A 221 7.09 -7.42 -14.32
CA VAL A 221 5.77 -6.82 -14.27
C VAL A 221 5.16 -6.90 -15.65
N VAL A 222 4.27 -7.88 -15.85
CA VAL A 222 3.68 -8.20 -17.14
C VAL A 222 2.49 -7.28 -17.43
N GLY A 223 2.50 -6.61 -18.59
CA GLY A 223 1.37 -5.83 -19.06
C GLY A 223 0.24 -6.71 -19.59
N TYR A 224 -1.01 -6.30 -19.39
CA TYR A 224 -2.18 -7.03 -19.87
C TYR A 224 -2.35 -6.89 -21.39
N GLY A 225 -2.30 -8.03 -22.08
CA GLY A 225 -2.56 -8.09 -23.52
C GLY A 225 -1.54 -7.36 -24.39
N VAL A 226 -0.38 -7.03 -23.85
CA VAL A 226 0.75 -6.40 -24.55
C VAL A 226 2.03 -7.19 -24.32
N ASN A 227 3.06 -6.94 -25.10
CA ASN A 227 4.35 -7.62 -24.96
C ASN A 227 5.28 -6.94 -23.94
N THR A 228 4.87 -5.82 -23.38
CA THR A 228 5.65 -5.06 -22.39
C THR A 228 5.78 -5.84 -21.08
N VAL A 229 7.01 -6.01 -20.62
CA VAL A 229 7.36 -6.51 -19.30
C VAL A 229 8.30 -5.52 -18.64
N ASN A 230 7.77 -4.74 -17.69
CA ASN A 230 8.57 -3.84 -16.87
C ASN A 230 9.25 -4.58 -15.72
N THR A 231 10.08 -3.89 -14.98
CA THR A 231 10.89 -4.45 -13.91
C THR A 231 10.56 -3.82 -12.56
N LEU A 232 10.27 -4.65 -11.58
CA LEU A 232 10.38 -4.29 -10.16
C LEU A 232 11.77 -4.72 -9.69
N ARG A 233 12.66 -3.76 -9.42
CA ARG A 233 14.00 -3.99 -8.92
C ARG A 233 14.04 -3.81 -7.42
N ILE A 234 14.27 -4.91 -6.72
CA ILE A 234 14.35 -4.93 -5.26
C ILE A 234 15.77 -5.31 -4.84
N TRP A 235 16.30 -4.57 -3.87
CA TRP A 235 17.69 -4.67 -3.45
C TRP A 235 17.84 -5.57 -2.24
N ASP A 236 18.72 -6.55 -2.35
CA ASP A 236 19.24 -7.36 -1.24
C ASP A 236 20.58 -6.79 -0.77
N ALA A 237 20.98 -7.09 0.46
CA ALA A 237 22.20 -6.58 1.06
C ALA A 237 23.18 -7.71 1.37
N GLU A 238 24.40 -7.55 0.86
CA GLU A 238 25.53 -8.45 1.14
C GLU A 238 26.67 -7.64 1.79
N PRO A 239 27.49 -8.24 2.67
CA PRO A 239 28.68 -7.56 3.19
C PRO A 239 29.71 -7.36 2.07
N VAL A 240 30.51 -6.30 2.18
CA VAL A 240 31.66 -6.09 1.26
C VAL A 240 32.72 -7.15 1.51
N ASP A 241 33.07 -7.38 2.76
CA ASP A 241 34.00 -8.43 3.21
C ASP A 241 33.17 -9.61 3.74
N THR A 242 33.19 -10.71 3.02
CA THR A 242 32.21 -11.79 3.17
C THR A 242 32.32 -12.58 4.47
N PHE A 243 33.53 -12.85 4.99
CA PHE A 243 33.67 -13.70 6.16
C PHE A 243 35.05 -13.49 6.82
N ASN A 244 35.01 -13.17 8.10
CA ASN A 244 36.28 -13.00 8.83
C ASN A 244 36.87 -14.34 9.30
N LEU A 245 37.58 -15.01 8.41
CA LEU A 245 38.17 -16.30 8.68
C LEU A 245 39.15 -16.26 9.89
N SER A 246 39.88 -15.16 10.07
CA SER A 246 40.80 -15.00 11.20
C SER A 246 40.07 -14.96 12.55
N SER A 247 38.90 -14.36 12.63
CA SER A 247 38.06 -14.40 13.83
C SER A 247 37.47 -15.79 14.05
N PHE A 248 37.04 -16.45 13.00
CA PHE A 248 36.51 -17.81 13.05
C PHE A 248 37.55 -18.80 13.57
N ASP A 249 38.79 -18.75 13.04
CA ASP A 249 39.90 -19.61 13.46
C ASP A 249 40.29 -19.40 14.93
N LYS A 250 40.03 -18.22 15.48
CA LYS A 250 40.23 -17.90 16.91
C LYS A 250 39.07 -18.30 17.80
N GLY A 251 38.02 -18.87 17.24
CA GLY A 251 36.80 -19.26 17.98
C GLY A 251 35.80 -18.11 18.23
N ASP A 252 36.03 -16.92 17.69
CA ASP A 252 35.13 -15.80 17.76
C ASP A 252 34.11 -15.84 16.59
N TYR A 253 33.17 -16.79 16.67
CA TYR A 253 32.22 -17.07 15.61
C TYR A 253 31.23 -15.92 15.41
N GLN A 254 30.89 -15.15 16.45
CA GLN A 254 30.00 -13.99 16.33
C GLN A 254 30.66 -12.88 15.52
N LYS A 255 31.89 -12.56 15.83
CA LYS A 255 32.67 -11.54 15.11
C LYS A 255 32.97 -11.96 13.66
N ALA A 256 33.07 -13.26 13.40
CA ALA A 256 33.29 -13.78 12.05
C ALA A 256 32.12 -13.47 11.07
N VAL A 257 30.89 -13.30 11.58
CA VAL A 257 29.66 -13.03 10.81
C VAL A 257 29.04 -11.67 11.13
N GLU A 258 29.74 -10.80 11.84
CA GLU A 258 29.20 -9.50 12.29
C GLU A 258 28.78 -8.62 11.11
N GLU A 259 29.66 -8.46 10.12
CA GLU A 259 29.40 -7.65 8.92
C GLU A 259 28.25 -8.24 8.08
N GLU A 260 28.15 -9.56 7.99
CA GLU A 260 27.03 -10.23 7.33
C GLU A 260 25.70 -9.95 8.04
N ASN A 261 25.68 -10.02 9.36
CA ASN A 261 24.48 -9.73 10.14
C ASN A 261 24.07 -8.26 10.03
N LEU A 262 25.02 -7.33 10.04
CA LEU A 262 24.72 -5.91 9.86
C LEU A 262 24.12 -5.61 8.48
N ALA A 263 24.62 -6.24 7.44
CA ALA A 263 24.04 -6.12 6.10
C ALA A 263 22.63 -6.72 6.04
N LYS A 264 22.45 -7.94 6.56
CA LYS A 264 21.16 -8.63 6.57
C LYS A 264 20.06 -7.85 7.32
N ASN A 265 20.38 -7.23 8.45
CA ASN A 265 19.40 -6.46 9.23
C ASN A 265 18.70 -5.38 8.40
N ILE A 266 19.38 -4.79 7.41
CA ILE A 266 18.80 -3.73 6.56
C ILE A 266 17.61 -4.27 5.75
N VAL A 267 17.64 -5.52 5.34
CA VAL A 267 16.67 -6.12 4.41
C VAL A 267 15.77 -7.19 5.05
N GLU A 268 15.72 -7.29 6.37
CA GLU A 268 14.92 -8.34 7.01
C GLU A 268 13.46 -7.95 7.16
N VAL A 269 13.16 -6.80 7.75
CA VAL A 269 11.82 -6.42 8.18
C VAL A 269 11.42 -5.05 7.63
N LEU A 270 10.21 -4.98 7.06
CA LEU A 270 9.58 -3.73 6.68
C LEU A 270 9.04 -3.01 7.92
N TYR A 271 9.34 -1.73 8.07
CA TYR A 271 8.96 -0.90 9.20
C TYR A 271 9.34 -1.51 10.56
N PRO A 272 10.64 -1.65 10.85
CA PRO A 272 11.09 -2.06 12.16
C PRO A 272 10.56 -1.11 13.25
N ASN A 273 10.34 -1.62 14.45
CA ASN A 273 9.85 -0.83 15.57
C ASN A 273 10.82 0.33 15.86
N ASP A 274 10.36 1.55 15.76
CA ASP A 274 11.12 2.79 15.90
C ASP A 274 10.84 3.55 17.21
N ASN A 275 10.24 2.88 18.21
CA ASN A 275 10.09 3.42 19.55
C ASN A 275 11.44 3.59 20.28
N HIS A 276 12.52 3.09 19.75
CA HIS A 276 13.88 3.18 20.26
C HIS A 276 14.86 3.65 19.17
N TYR A 277 16.01 4.17 19.61
CA TYR A 277 17.01 4.77 18.73
C TYR A 277 17.51 3.81 17.63
N ALA A 278 17.81 2.57 17.98
CA ALA A 278 18.31 1.59 17.01
C ALA A 278 17.31 1.29 15.89
N GLY A 279 16.01 1.29 16.19
CA GLY A 279 14.97 1.13 15.18
C GLY A 279 14.85 2.33 14.24
N LYS A 280 14.97 3.55 14.78
CA LYS A 280 15.04 4.77 13.96
C LYS A 280 16.26 4.77 13.04
N GLU A 281 17.42 4.38 13.55
CA GLU A 281 18.65 4.26 12.76
C GLU A 281 18.48 3.22 11.64
N LEU A 282 17.90 2.07 11.94
CA LEU A 282 17.68 1.02 10.96
C LEU A 282 16.72 1.48 9.84
N ARG A 283 15.64 2.20 10.19
CA ARG A 283 14.73 2.76 9.18
C ARG A 283 15.42 3.76 8.26
N LEU A 284 16.28 4.63 8.78
CA LEU A 284 17.04 5.56 7.95
C LEU A 284 18.07 4.83 7.08
N LYS A 285 18.71 3.77 7.60
CA LYS A 285 19.58 2.89 6.81
C LYS A 285 18.85 2.25 5.64
N GLN A 286 17.65 1.72 5.87
CA GLN A 286 16.81 1.11 4.83
C GLN A 286 16.50 2.11 3.72
N GLN A 287 16.09 3.32 4.08
CA GLN A 287 15.77 4.37 3.12
C GLN A 287 16.98 4.74 2.25
N TYR A 288 18.10 5.04 2.87
CA TYR A 288 19.31 5.40 2.13
C TYR A 288 19.86 4.23 1.31
N PHE A 289 19.78 3.01 1.82
CA PHE A 289 20.25 1.79 1.14
C PHE A 289 19.61 1.61 -0.24
N PHE A 290 18.29 1.51 -0.31
CA PHE A 290 17.64 1.28 -1.61
C PHE A 290 17.65 2.50 -2.51
N VAL A 291 17.58 3.70 -1.94
CA VAL A 291 17.64 4.96 -2.69
C VAL A 291 19.00 5.13 -3.35
N SER A 292 20.08 5.01 -2.58
CA SER A 292 21.44 5.16 -3.10
C SER A 292 21.73 4.13 -4.19
N ALA A 293 21.39 2.85 -3.95
CA ALA A 293 21.56 1.79 -4.93
C ALA A 293 20.78 2.07 -6.22
N SER A 294 19.53 2.51 -6.10
CA SER A 294 18.67 2.79 -7.25
C SER A 294 19.14 3.99 -8.07
N VAL A 295 19.53 5.09 -7.40
CA VAL A 295 20.02 6.31 -8.07
C VAL A 295 21.35 6.04 -8.75
N GLN A 296 22.30 5.39 -8.08
CA GLN A 296 23.57 5.02 -8.67
C GLN A 296 23.40 4.16 -9.94
N ARG A 297 22.53 3.13 -9.87
CA ARG A 297 22.28 2.26 -11.03
C ARG A 297 21.57 2.98 -12.16
N ALA A 298 20.61 3.84 -11.87
CA ALA A 298 19.92 4.61 -12.89
C ALA A 298 20.87 5.55 -13.65
N ILE A 299 21.78 6.23 -12.95
CA ILE A 299 22.80 7.08 -13.55
C ILE A 299 23.79 6.24 -14.36
N ALA A 300 24.25 5.10 -13.83
CA ALA A 300 25.14 4.20 -14.57
C ALA A 300 24.48 3.73 -15.89
N GLN A 301 23.20 3.36 -15.85
CA GLN A 301 22.44 2.96 -17.02
C GLN A 301 22.26 4.12 -18.03
N TYR A 302 22.01 5.33 -17.53
CA TYR A 302 21.97 6.53 -18.38
C TYR A 302 23.30 6.74 -19.10
N LYS A 303 24.42 6.61 -18.39
CA LYS A 303 25.78 6.82 -18.92
C LYS A 303 26.22 5.74 -19.94
N GLU A 304 25.53 4.61 -20.01
CA GLU A 304 25.78 3.64 -21.09
C GLU A 304 25.52 4.21 -22.50
N ARG A 305 24.71 5.28 -22.58
CA ARG A 305 24.29 5.89 -23.87
C ARG A 305 24.45 7.41 -23.92
N HIS A 306 24.72 8.07 -22.79
CA HIS A 306 24.81 9.52 -22.71
C HIS A 306 26.03 9.94 -21.88
N ASP A 307 26.79 10.90 -22.42
CA ASP A 307 27.99 11.39 -21.75
C ASP A 307 27.73 12.59 -20.83
N ASP A 308 26.65 13.35 -21.07
CA ASP A 308 26.33 14.58 -20.34
C ASP A 308 25.23 14.40 -19.30
N VAL A 309 25.61 14.27 -18.05
CA VAL A 309 24.66 14.11 -16.91
C VAL A 309 23.82 15.35 -16.63
N ARG A 310 24.16 16.52 -17.22
CA ARG A 310 23.32 17.74 -17.14
C ARG A 310 21.95 17.55 -17.80
N LYS A 311 21.83 16.57 -18.69
CA LYS A 311 20.60 16.22 -19.40
C LYS A 311 19.88 15.01 -18.82
N LEU A 312 20.27 14.56 -17.63
CA LEU A 312 19.69 13.37 -16.97
C LEU A 312 18.15 13.44 -16.90
N TYR A 313 17.59 14.60 -16.56
CA TYR A 313 16.14 14.82 -16.43
C TYR A 313 15.35 14.60 -17.75
N GLU A 314 16.00 14.63 -18.89
CA GLU A 314 15.35 14.32 -20.18
C GLU A 314 15.04 12.83 -20.32
N LYS A 315 15.77 11.95 -19.62
CA LYS A 315 15.70 10.49 -19.73
C LYS A 315 15.29 9.79 -18.44
N VAL A 316 15.39 10.46 -17.31
CA VAL A 316 15.16 9.88 -15.99
C VAL A 316 14.27 10.79 -15.16
N THR A 317 13.29 10.21 -14.49
CA THR A 317 12.57 10.87 -13.41
C THR A 317 12.41 9.90 -12.24
N PHE A 318 12.67 10.41 -11.03
CA PHE A 318 12.45 9.69 -9.78
C PHE A 318 11.17 10.18 -9.14
N GLN A 319 10.19 9.29 -8.99
CA GLN A 319 8.97 9.57 -8.26
C GLN A 319 9.11 9.07 -6.83
N LEU A 320 9.05 10.00 -5.87
CA LEU A 320 9.11 9.69 -4.45
C LEU A 320 7.71 9.33 -3.93
N ASN A 321 7.52 8.07 -3.57
CA ASN A 321 6.27 7.59 -3.00
C ASN A 321 6.30 7.82 -1.48
N ASP A 322 5.68 8.89 -1.03
CA ASP A 322 5.81 9.50 0.30
C ASP A 322 7.23 10.07 0.57
N THR A 323 7.56 10.36 1.82
CA THR A 323 8.84 10.94 2.22
C THR A 323 9.95 9.90 2.37
N HIS A 324 9.63 8.63 2.36
CA HIS A 324 10.59 7.54 2.59
C HIS A 324 11.81 7.58 1.67
N PRO A 325 11.66 7.88 0.36
CA PRO A 325 12.81 7.97 -0.54
C PRO A 325 13.39 9.38 -0.68
N THR A 326 13.05 10.35 0.16
CA THR A 326 13.45 11.76 0.00
C THR A 326 14.96 11.99 0.05
N VAL A 327 15.73 11.12 0.69
CA VAL A 327 17.20 11.18 0.64
C VAL A 327 17.74 11.11 -0.81
N ALA A 328 16.92 10.71 -1.78
CA ALA A 328 17.27 10.73 -3.20
C ALA A 328 17.69 12.13 -3.70
N VAL A 329 17.13 13.18 -3.15
CA VAL A 329 17.50 14.56 -3.47
C VAL A 329 18.98 14.80 -3.18
N ALA A 330 19.41 14.55 -1.96
CA ALA A 330 20.79 14.76 -1.55
C ALA A 330 21.75 13.73 -2.14
N GLU A 331 21.31 12.49 -2.34
CA GLU A 331 22.12 11.47 -2.99
C GLU A 331 22.38 11.79 -4.46
N LEU A 332 21.37 12.27 -5.18
CA LEU A 332 21.56 12.72 -6.56
C LEU A 332 22.53 13.92 -6.62
N MET A 333 22.38 14.89 -5.72
CA MET A 333 23.33 15.98 -5.59
C MET A 333 24.76 15.49 -5.34
N ARG A 334 24.93 14.54 -4.40
CA ARG A 334 26.23 13.94 -4.08
C ARG A 334 26.87 13.34 -5.32
N ILE A 335 26.16 12.50 -6.05
CA ILE A 335 26.71 11.85 -7.25
C ILE A 335 27.05 12.89 -8.30
N LEU A 336 26.17 13.83 -8.59
CA LEU A 336 26.41 14.85 -9.61
C LEU A 336 27.61 15.75 -9.28
N MET A 337 27.82 16.09 -8.00
CA MET A 337 28.94 16.94 -7.59
C MET A 337 30.23 16.16 -7.34
N ASP A 338 30.16 15.13 -6.50
CA ASP A 338 31.35 14.46 -5.98
C ASP A 338 31.90 13.42 -6.96
N GLU A 339 31.05 12.80 -7.80
CA GLU A 339 31.46 11.77 -8.76
C GLU A 339 31.48 12.30 -10.21
N GLU A 340 30.47 13.08 -10.62
CA GLU A 340 30.40 13.60 -11.97
C GLU A 340 31.01 15.02 -12.15
N GLY A 341 31.37 15.65 -11.06
CA GLY A 341 32.13 16.90 -11.05
C GLY A 341 31.31 18.13 -11.47
N LEU A 342 29.99 18.15 -11.33
CA LEU A 342 29.20 19.36 -11.52
C LEU A 342 29.39 20.35 -10.37
N GLU A 343 29.29 21.66 -10.69
CA GLU A 343 29.15 22.68 -9.67
C GLU A 343 27.75 22.63 -9.03
N TRP A 344 27.58 23.21 -7.84
CA TRP A 344 26.35 23.17 -7.07
C TRP A 344 25.12 23.57 -7.89
N ASP A 345 25.18 24.69 -8.56
CA ASP A 345 24.02 25.26 -9.28
C ASP A 345 23.63 24.37 -10.47
N GLU A 346 24.59 23.76 -11.16
CA GLU A 346 24.33 22.79 -12.24
C GLU A 346 23.69 21.51 -11.68
N ALA A 347 24.24 20.95 -10.58
CA ALA A 347 23.72 19.77 -9.93
C ALA A 347 22.30 20.01 -9.39
N TRP A 348 22.06 21.18 -8.81
CA TRP A 348 20.75 21.58 -8.29
C TRP A 348 19.71 21.71 -9.41
N ASP A 349 20.06 22.33 -10.53
CA ASP A 349 19.20 22.45 -11.71
C ASP A 349 18.78 21.06 -12.23
N VAL A 350 19.72 20.12 -12.34
CA VAL A 350 19.42 18.74 -12.75
C VAL A 350 18.52 18.05 -11.72
N THR A 351 18.85 18.12 -10.44
CA THR A 351 18.13 17.46 -9.35
C THR A 351 16.68 17.94 -9.29
N THR A 352 16.47 19.26 -9.34
CA THR A 352 15.12 19.85 -9.28
C THR A 352 14.26 19.66 -10.51
N LYS A 353 14.81 19.11 -11.58
CA LYS A 353 14.09 18.68 -12.78
C LYS A 353 13.88 17.16 -12.86
N THR A 354 14.52 16.41 -11.95
CA THR A 354 14.54 14.95 -12.01
C THR A 354 13.66 14.30 -10.93
N VAL A 355 13.42 14.98 -9.80
CA VAL A 355 12.72 14.43 -8.63
C VAL A 355 11.33 15.02 -8.50
N ALA A 356 10.32 14.16 -8.33
CA ALA A 356 8.94 14.54 -8.02
C ALA A 356 8.44 13.80 -6.78
N TYR A 357 7.51 14.39 -6.05
CA TYR A 357 7.05 13.92 -4.73
C TYR A 357 5.54 13.77 -4.67
N THR A 358 5.08 12.63 -4.17
CA THR A 358 3.69 12.39 -3.80
C THR A 358 3.56 12.34 -2.28
N ASN A 359 2.70 13.19 -1.71
CA ASN A 359 2.35 13.14 -0.30
C ASN A 359 1.18 12.17 -0.07
N HIS A 360 1.31 11.28 0.91
CA HIS A 360 0.26 10.34 1.32
C HIS A 360 -0.27 10.59 2.73
N THR A 361 0.16 11.67 3.38
CA THR A 361 -0.06 11.91 4.80
C THR A 361 -0.70 13.26 5.01
N ILE A 362 -1.80 13.30 5.79
CA ILE A 362 -2.43 14.57 6.21
C ILE A 362 -1.92 14.98 7.59
N MET A 363 -1.74 14.02 8.50
CA MET A 363 -1.40 14.32 9.89
C MET A 363 0.03 14.85 10.01
N ALA A 364 0.18 16.08 10.49
CA ALA A 364 1.46 16.75 10.64
C ALA A 364 2.46 15.96 11.53
N GLU A 365 1.95 15.27 12.56
CA GLU A 365 2.75 14.41 13.44
C GLU A 365 3.32 13.16 12.76
N ALA A 366 2.70 12.73 11.67
CA ALA A 366 3.16 11.60 10.88
C ALA A 366 4.14 11.99 9.76
N LEU A 367 4.39 13.28 9.53
CA LEU A 367 5.43 13.76 8.63
C LEU A 367 6.80 13.41 9.20
N GLU A 368 7.60 12.73 8.40
CA GLU A 368 8.87 12.15 8.82
C GLU A 368 9.92 13.20 9.17
N LYS A 369 10.53 13.07 10.34
CA LYS A 369 11.58 13.93 10.86
C LYS A 369 12.69 13.07 11.46
N TRP A 370 13.94 13.48 11.24
CA TRP A 370 15.09 12.77 11.78
C TRP A 370 15.88 13.70 12.69
N PRO A 371 16.28 13.24 13.91
CA PRO A 371 17.22 14.01 14.73
C PRO A 371 18.51 14.28 13.97
N ILE A 372 19.02 15.51 14.04
CA ILE A 372 20.27 15.91 13.37
C ILE A 372 21.41 14.97 13.76
N GLU A 373 21.54 14.65 15.05
CA GLU A 373 22.59 13.76 15.54
C GLU A 373 22.58 12.39 14.85
N LEU A 374 21.41 11.78 14.72
CA LEU A 374 21.26 10.50 14.01
C LEU A 374 21.60 10.63 12.53
N PHE A 375 21.01 11.62 11.88
CA PHE A 375 21.15 11.81 10.43
C PHE A 375 22.58 12.16 10.04
N SER A 376 23.22 13.11 10.73
CA SER A 376 24.58 13.55 10.44
C SER A 376 25.64 12.48 10.73
N ARG A 377 25.43 11.67 11.77
CA ARG A 377 26.32 10.58 12.12
C ARG A 377 26.22 9.43 11.13
N LEU A 378 25.01 9.06 10.71
CA LEU A 378 24.80 7.94 9.81
C LEU A 378 25.12 8.29 8.36
N LEU A 379 24.80 9.51 7.93
CA LEU A 379 24.90 9.97 6.55
C LEU A 379 25.66 11.32 6.48
N PRO A 380 26.95 11.36 6.86
CA PRO A 380 27.66 12.63 7.06
C PRO A 380 27.74 13.50 5.81
N ARG A 381 27.99 12.91 4.63
CA ARG A 381 28.05 13.69 3.38
C ARG A 381 26.66 14.16 2.94
N ILE A 382 25.67 13.31 3.05
CA ILE A 382 24.28 13.64 2.76
C ILE A 382 23.79 14.77 3.65
N TYR A 383 24.13 14.74 4.95
CA TYR A 383 23.78 15.81 5.87
C TYR A 383 24.39 17.16 5.46
N GLN A 384 25.67 17.19 5.08
CA GLN A 384 26.29 18.43 4.59
C GLN A 384 25.55 19.03 3.39
N ILE A 385 25.10 18.19 2.47
CA ILE A 385 24.34 18.61 1.29
C ILE A 385 22.95 19.13 1.70
N VAL A 386 22.25 18.42 2.60
CA VAL A 386 20.95 18.87 3.13
C VAL A 386 21.08 20.19 3.89
N GLU A 387 22.16 20.37 4.65
CA GLU A 387 22.44 21.61 5.37
C GLU A 387 22.63 22.80 4.42
N GLU A 388 23.35 22.63 3.32
CA GLU A 388 23.52 23.67 2.30
C GLU A 388 22.22 23.94 1.52
N ILE A 389 21.44 22.89 1.19
CA ILE A 389 20.10 23.08 0.61
C ILE A 389 19.23 23.91 1.55
N ASN A 390 19.22 23.56 2.85
CA ASN A 390 18.47 24.30 3.86
C ASN A 390 18.92 25.75 3.96
N ARG A 391 20.22 26.02 4.00
CA ARG A 391 20.75 27.38 4.07
C ARG A 391 20.26 28.23 2.91
N ARG A 392 20.36 27.73 1.67
CA ARG A 392 19.92 28.44 0.48
C ARG A 392 18.41 28.65 0.50
N PHE A 393 17.64 27.63 0.83
CA PHE A 393 16.18 27.71 0.88
C PHE A 393 15.70 28.70 1.96
N VAL A 394 16.34 28.74 3.11
CA VAL A 394 16.04 29.73 4.16
C VAL A 394 16.31 31.16 3.67
N GLU A 395 17.37 31.38 2.88
CA GLU A 395 17.62 32.69 2.27
C GLU A 395 16.53 33.07 1.27
N GLU A 396 16.02 32.14 0.49
CA GLU A 396 14.89 32.39 -0.42
C GLU A 396 13.60 32.75 0.38
N ILE A 397 13.32 32.03 1.49
CA ILE A 397 12.18 32.36 2.37
C ILE A 397 12.33 33.77 2.95
N LYS A 398 13.53 34.12 3.44
CA LYS A 398 13.80 35.47 3.98
C LYS A 398 13.63 36.54 2.91
N ALA A 399 14.10 36.30 1.71
CA ALA A 399 13.96 37.23 0.59
C ALA A 399 12.50 37.47 0.20
N LYS A 400 11.69 36.42 0.20
CA LYS A 400 10.26 36.51 -0.17
C LYS A 400 9.39 37.04 0.99
N TYR A 401 9.75 36.72 2.23
CA TYR A 401 8.98 37.05 3.44
C TYR A 401 9.90 37.72 4.51
N PRO A 402 10.37 38.93 4.29
CA PRO A 402 11.32 39.60 5.21
C PRO A 402 10.78 39.67 6.65
N GLY A 403 11.59 39.23 7.61
CA GLY A 403 11.27 39.29 9.04
C GLY A 403 10.25 38.24 9.55
N ASN A 404 9.71 37.40 8.69
CA ASN A 404 8.71 36.39 9.07
C ASN A 404 9.37 35.08 9.60
N GLN A 405 9.66 35.10 10.91
CA GLN A 405 10.28 33.93 11.57
C GLN A 405 9.38 32.69 11.61
N ASP A 406 8.04 32.86 11.63
CA ASP A 406 7.10 31.73 11.65
C ASP A 406 7.17 30.93 10.35
N LYS A 407 7.24 31.61 9.19
CA LYS A 407 7.44 30.93 7.91
C LYS A 407 8.78 30.19 7.84
N ILE A 408 9.84 30.77 8.36
CA ILE A 408 11.16 30.09 8.42
C ILE A 408 11.02 28.81 9.26
N ARG A 409 10.44 28.92 10.47
CA ARG A 409 10.24 27.76 11.36
C ARG A 409 9.44 26.61 10.70
N LYS A 410 8.37 26.95 9.97
CA LYS A 410 7.49 25.96 9.32
C LYS A 410 8.11 25.34 8.07
N MET A 411 8.81 26.14 7.28
CA MET A 411 9.26 25.73 5.94
C MET A 411 10.71 25.25 5.89
N ALA A 412 11.56 25.66 6.84
CA ALA A 412 12.96 25.24 6.87
C ALA A 412 13.05 23.69 6.91
N ILE A 413 14.05 23.17 6.20
CA ILE A 413 14.32 21.72 6.14
C ILE A 413 14.94 21.26 7.47
N ILE A 414 15.84 22.07 8.02
CA ILE A 414 16.48 21.83 9.32
C ILE A 414 15.99 22.90 10.29
N TYR A 415 15.30 22.49 11.33
CA TYR A 415 14.81 23.34 12.40
C TYR A 415 14.54 22.54 13.67
N ASP A 416 14.72 23.14 14.84
CA ASP A 416 14.52 22.51 16.17
C ASP A 416 15.23 21.16 16.32
N GLY A 417 16.46 21.06 15.83
CA GLY A 417 17.26 19.83 15.93
C GLY A 417 16.79 18.67 15.06
N GLN A 418 15.90 18.93 14.10
CA GLN A 418 15.30 17.91 13.23
C GLN A 418 15.54 18.22 11.75
N VAL A 419 15.71 17.17 10.97
CA VAL A 419 15.66 17.19 9.50
C VAL A 419 14.25 16.81 9.06
N LYS A 420 13.53 17.75 8.44
CA LYS A 420 12.14 17.59 8.01
C LYS A 420 12.09 17.11 6.56
N MET A 421 11.77 15.83 6.35
CA MET A 421 11.88 15.20 5.04
C MET A 421 10.86 15.72 4.04
N ALA A 422 9.61 15.96 4.45
CA ALA A 422 8.61 16.53 3.55
C ALA A 422 9.04 17.92 3.05
N ASN A 423 9.64 18.74 3.91
CA ASN A 423 10.14 20.06 3.54
C ASN A 423 11.25 19.97 2.47
N LEU A 424 12.17 19.02 2.63
CA LEU A 424 13.20 18.74 1.63
C LEU A 424 12.59 18.28 0.29
N ALA A 425 11.63 17.36 0.32
CA ALA A 425 10.97 16.86 -0.88
C ALA A 425 10.23 17.95 -1.64
N ILE A 426 9.54 18.85 -0.93
CA ILE A 426 8.79 19.96 -1.54
C ILE A 426 9.76 21.00 -2.11
N CYS A 427 10.83 21.31 -1.38
CA CYS A 427 11.85 22.26 -1.84
C CYS A 427 12.46 21.82 -3.18
N ALA A 428 12.86 20.55 -3.28
CA ALA A 428 13.58 20.01 -4.43
C ALA A 428 12.70 19.47 -5.55
N GLY A 429 11.50 18.97 -5.25
CA GLY A 429 10.62 18.36 -6.23
C GLY A 429 10.07 19.35 -7.26
N TYR A 430 10.05 18.94 -8.53
CA TYR A 430 9.40 19.75 -9.57
C TYR A 430 7.88 19.63 -9.56
N SER A 431 7.34 18.63 -8.89
CA SER A 431 5.91 18.41 -8.65
C SER A 431 5.67 17.84 -7.27
N VAL A 432 4.62 18.33 -6.63
CA VAL A 432 4.11 17.86 -5.34
C VAL A 432 2.63 17.57 -5.53
N ASN A 433 2.23 16.31 -5.41
CA ASN A 433 0.83 15.98 -5.55
C ASN A 433 0.24 15.33 -4.30
N GLY A 434 -1.03 15.66 -4.05
CA GLY A 434 -1.89 14.88 -3.18
C GLY A 434 -2.52 13.70 -3.94
N VAL A 435 -3.29 12.87 -3.24
CA VAL A 435 -3.78 11.58 -3.74
C VAL A 435 -5.30 11.45 -3.77
N ALA A 436 -6.01 12.51 -3.43
CA ALA A 436 -7.44 12.72 -3.62
C ALA A 436 -7.72 14.23 -3.64
N LYS A 437 -8.86 14.64 -4.22
CA LYS A 437 -9.20 16.06 -4.35
C LYS A 437 -9.22 16.77 -2.99
N LEU A 438 -9.96 16.23 -2.04
CA LEU A 438 -10.04 16.78 -0.68
C LEU A 438 -8.67 16.82 0.00
N HIS A 439 -7.87 15.76 -0.12
CA HIS A 439 -6.51 15.70 0.42
C HIS A 439 -5.65 16.85 -0.10
N THR A 440 -5.65 17.04 -1.40
CA THR A 440 -4.88 18.11 -2.03
C THR A 440 -5.33 19.49 -1.56
N GLU A 441 -6.63 19.72 -1.43
CA GLU A 441 -7.17 20.97 -0.89
C GLU A 441 -6.74 21.21 0.56
N ILE A 442 -6.71 20.17 1.40
CA ILE A 442 -6.22 20.26 2.79
C ILE A 442 -4.73 20.59 2.82
N LEU A 443 -3.93 19.95 1.96
CA LEU A 443 -2.50 20.28 1.85
C LEU A 443 -2.28 21.75 1.48
N GLU A 444 -2.98 22.23 0.46
CA GLU A 444 -2.83 23.60 -0.04
C GLU A 444 -3.33 24.69 0.93
N LYS A 445 -4.41 24.40 1.65
CA LYS A 445 -5.08 25.40 2.52
C LYS A 445 -4.69 25.34 3.99
N GLN A 446 -4.15 24.18 4.43
CA GLN A 446 -3.87 23.91 5.84
C GLN A 446 -2.42 23.45 6.03
N GLU A 447 -2.12 22.19 5.78
CA GLU A 447 -0.89 21.52 6.21
C GLU A 447 0.37 22.07 5.53
N LEU A 448 0.32 22.35 4.24
CA LEU A 448 1.43 22.85 3.44
C LEU A 448 1.15 24.24 2.85
N LYS A 449 0.26 24.99 3.49
CA LYS A 449 -0.18 26.32 3.04
C LYS A 449 0.98 27.24 2.73
N ASP A 450 1.97 27.31 3.60
CA ASP A 450 3.11 28.22 3.43
C ASP A 450 3.94 27.87 2.19
N PHE A 451 4.09 26.57 1.89
CA PHE A 451 4.73 26.10 0.66
C PHE A 451 3.88 26.39 -0.57
N TYR A 452 2.57 26.17 -0.48
CA TYR A 452 1.65 26.47 -1.57
C TYR A 452 1.62 27.96 -1.91
N GLU A 453 1.59 28.83 -0.91
CA GLU A 453 1.71 30.29 -1.13
C GLU A 453 3.04 30.68 -1.79
N MET A 454 4.12 29.96 -1.50
CA MET A 454 5.44 30.24 -2.05
C MET A 454 5.64 29.68 -3.47
N MET A 455 5.12 28.48 -3.73
CA MET A 455 5.38 27.68 -4.95
C MET A 455 4.10 26.97 -5.44
N PRO A 456 3.02 27.74 -5.73
CA PRO A 456 1.72 27.13 -6.10
C PRO A 456 1.78 26.25 -7.35
N GLU A 457 2.69 26.55 -8.26
CA GLU A 457 2.88 25.84 -9.54
C GLU A 457 3.32 24.40 -9.37
N LYS A 458 3.89 24.03 -8.23
CA LYS A 458 4.31 22.65 -7.94
C LYS A 458 3.14 21.74 -7.54
N PHE A 459 2.07 22.31 -6.96
CA PHE A 459 1.00 21.56 -6.34
C PHE A 459 -0.06 21.11 -7.34
N ASN A 460 -0.45 19.85 -7.25
CA ASN A 460 -1.52 19.29 -8.06
C ASN A 460 -2.13 18.06 -7.40
N ASN A 461 -3.28 17.62 -7.90
CA ASN A 461 -3.96 16.40 -7.45
C ASN A 461 -3.82 15.28 -8.46
N LYS A 462 -3.52 14.08 -7.98
CA LYS A 462 -3.64 12.83 -8.71
C LYS A 462 -4.43 11.84 -7.86
N THR A 463 -5.73 11.78 -8.09
CA THR A 463 -6.59 10.84 -7.35
C THR A 463 -6.12 9.41 -7.57
N ASN A 464 -5.90 8.67 -6.49
CA ASN A 464 -5.49 7.28 -6.52
C ASN A 464 -6.44 6.42 -7.34
N GLY A 465 -5.97 5.26 -7.74
CA GLY A 465 -6.72 4.26 -8.45
C GLY A 465 -6.24 2.85 -8.13
N ILE A 466 -6.97 1.89 -8.62
CA ILE A 466 -6.70 0.46 -8.47
C ILE A 466 -6.70 -0.22 -9.83
N THR A 467 -5.97 -1.33 -9.97
CA THR A 467 -6.03 -2.13 -11.20
C THR A 467 -7.25 -3.04 -11.22
N GLN A 468 -8.09 -2.88 -12.22
CA GLN A 468 -9.25 -3.74 -12.45
C GLN A 468 -8.87 -5.16 -12.86
N ARG A 469 -7.65 -5.39 -13.36
CA ARG A 469 -7.18 -6.73 -13.70
C ARG A 469 -7.08 -7.60 -12.46
N ARG A 470 -6.49 -7.12 -11.37
CA ARG A 470 -6.44 -7.87 -10.12
C ARG A 470 -7.75 -7.83 -9.35
N PHE A 471 -8.36 -6.65 -9.15
CA PHE A 471 -9.47 -6.48 -8.20
C PHE A 471 -10.86 -6.73 -8.77
N LEU A 472 -10.98 -6.97 -10.07
CA LEU A 472 -12.22 -7.41 -10.69
C LEU A 472 -12.01 -8.67 -11.53
N LEU A 473 -11.15 -8.63 -12.56
CA LEU A 473 -10.96 -9.75 -13.48
C LEU A 473 -10.48 -11.02 -12.76
N HIS A 474 -9.45 -10.90 -11.92
CA HIS A 474 -8.89 -12.01 -11.15
C HIS A 474 -9.69 -12.31 -9.87
N ALA A 475 -10.02 -11.29 -9.08
CA ALA A 475 -10.66 -11.46 -7.78
C ALA A 475 -12.11 -11.92 -7.85
N ASN A 476 -12.84 -11.52 -8.89
CA ASN A 476 -14.28 -11.78 -9.05
C ASN A 476 -14.61 -12.24 -10.46
N PRO A 477 -14.18 -13.46 -10.85
CA PRO A 477 -14.37 -13.94 -12.21
C PRO A 477 -15.85 -14.09 -12.60
N LEU A 478 -16.75 -14.34 -11.65
CA LEU A 478 -18.18 -14.40 -11.91
C LEU A 478 -18.74 -13.04 -12.36
N LEU A 479 -18.38 -11.98 -11.65
CA LEU A 479 -18.79 -10.64 -12.02
C LEU A 479 -18.11 -10.17 -13.31
N ALA A 480 -16.84 -10.47 -13.49
CA ALA A 480 -16.10 -10.15 -14.71
C ALA A 480 -16.72 -10.80 -15.95
N ALA A 481 -17.09 -12.08 -15.86
CA ALA A 481 -17.77 -12.79 -16.93
C ALA A 481 -19.15 -12.19 -17.24
N TRP A 482 -19.92 -11.86 -16.21
CA TRP A 482 -21.22 -11.21 -16.38
C TRP A 482 -21.11 -9.84 -17.05
N ILE A 483 -20.16 -9.00 -16.62
CA ILE A 483 -19.91 -7.70 -17.25
C ILE A 483 -19.53 -7.88 -18.71
N THR A 484 -18.63 -8.81 -19.00
CA THR A 484 -18.16 -9.09 -20.37
C THR A 484 -19.30 -9.57 -21.27
N ASP A 485 -20.21 -10.41 -20.73
CA ASP A 485 -21.44 -10.82 -21.46
C ASP A 485 -22.34 -9.61 -21.83
N LYS A 486 -22.47 -8.62 -20.93
CA LYS A 486 -23.35 -7.46 -21.13
C LYS A 486 -22.73 -6.37 -22.01
N ILE A 487 -21.47 -6.08 -21.90
CA ILE A 487 -20.84 -4.89 -22.53
C ILE A 487 -19.56 -5.18 -23.33
N GLY A 488 -19.14 -6.44 -23.44
CA GLY A 488 -17.84 -6.82 -24.04
C GLY A 488 -16.68 -6.70 -23.07
N ASP A 489 -15.49 -7.08 -23.49
CA ASP A 489 -14.27 -7.17 -22.68
C ASP A 489 -13.45 -5.86 -22.62
N GLY A 490 -13.85 -4.83 -23.35
CA GLY A 490 -13.12 -3.56 -23.44
C GLY A 490 -12.91 -2.85 -22.10
N TRP A 491 -13.71 -3.15 -21.08
CA TRP A 491 -13.58 -2.58 -19.73
C TRP A 491 -12.26 -2.98 -19.05
N ILE A 492 -11.65 -4.08 -19.46
CA ILE A 492 -10.42 -4.60 -18.85
C ILE A 492 -9.24 -3.62 -19.06
N THR A 493 -9.23 -2.92 -20.19
CA THR A 493 -8.22 -1.90 -20.54
C THR A 493 -8.75 -0.46 -20.54
N ASP A 494 -10.07 -0.30 -20.43
CA ASP A 494 -10.75 1.00 -20.30
C ASP A 494 -11.94 0.86 -19.33
N LEU A 495 -11.67 1.05 -18.05
CA LEU A 495 -12.67 0.87 -17.00
C LEU A 495 -13.85 1.85 -17.10
N THR A 496 -13.72 2.95 -17.85
CA THR A 496 -14.82 3.89 -18.08
C THR A 496 -15.99 3.24 -18.84
N GLN A 497 -15.74 2.15 -19.55
CA GLN A 497 -16.78 1.39 -20.26
C GLN A 497 -17.81 0.75 -19.32
N LEU A 498 -17.51 0.61 -18.04
CA LEU A 498 -18.48 0.14 -17.05
C LEU A 498 -19.76 1.02 -17.01
N LYS A 499 -19.68 2.28 -17.45
CA LYS A 499 -20.84 3.16 -17.59
C LYS A 499 -21.94 2.58 -18.49
N LYS A 500 -21.60 1.70 -19.44
CA LYS A 500 -22.56 1.01 -20.31
C LYS A 500 -23.51 0.13 -19.52
N LEU A 501 -23.14 -0.33 -18.33
CA LEU A 501 -24.03 -1.13 -17.46
C LEU A 501 -25.25 -0.34 -16.99
N LYS A 502 -25.22 0.98 -17.02
CA LYS A 502 -26.37 1.83 -16.59
C LYS A 502 -27.65 1.55 -17.35
N VAL A 503 -27.59 1.02 -18.57
CA VAL A 503 -28.79 0.66 -19.35
C VAL A 503 -29.53 -0.57 -18.79
N TYR A 504 -28.85 -1.39 -17.97
CA TYR A 504 -29.41 -2.60 -17.36
C TYR A 504 -29.90 -2.39 -15.93
N VAL A 505 -29.82 -1.17 -15.38
CA VAL A 505 -30.08 -0.89 -13.96
C VAL A 505 -31.52 -1.22 -13.57
N ASP A 506 -32.48 -1.00 -14.47
CA ASP A 506 -33.91 -1.28 -14.25
C ASP A 506 -34.37 -2.67 -14.78
N ASP A 507 -33.43 -3.47 -15.35
CA ASP A 507 -33.71 -4.82 -15.81
C ASP A 507 -33.73 -5.82 -14.64
N ALA A 508 -34.92 -6.36 -14.36
CA ALA A 508 -35.15 -7.26 -13.24
C ALA A 508 -34.31 -8.57 -13.32
N LYS A 509 -34.03 -9.05 -14.54
CA LYS A 509 -33.19 -10.25 -14.75
C LYS A 509 -31.75 -9.94 -14.41
N CYS A 510 -31.21 -8.81 -14.88
CA CYS A 510 -29.87 -8.36 -14.56
C CYS A 510 -29.69 -8.10 -13.07
N GLN A 511 -30.67 -7.51 -12.40
CA GLN A 511 -30.68 -7.33 -10.94
C GLN A 511 -30.57 -8.67 -10.21
N GLN A 512 -31.38 -9.64 -10.60
CA GLN A 512 -31.36 -10.99 -10.00
C GLN A 512 -30.04 -11.73 -10.27
N GLU A 513 -29.52 -11.67 -11.49
CA GLU A 513 -28.23 -12.27 -11.85
C GLU A 513 -27.09 -11.70 -10.98
N LEU A 514 -27.08 -10.38 -10.80
CA LEU A 514 -26.07 -9.69 -10.00
C LEU A 514 -26.14 -10.06 -8.52
N MET A 515 -27.35 -10.14 -7.95
CA MET A 515 -27.57 -10.63 -6.58
C MET A 515 -27.10 -12.07 -6.39
N GLN A 516 -27.33 -12.94 -7.36
CA GLN A 516 -26.84 -14.32 -7.33
C GLN A 516 -25.31 -14.41 -7.39
N ILE A 517 -24.65 -13.58 -8.18
CA ILE A 517 -23.18 -13.49 -8.22
C ILE A 517 -22.64 -13.08 -6.84
N LYS A 518 -23.23 -12.05 -6.25
CA LYS A 518 -22.87 -11.63 -4.89
C LYS A 518 -23.07 -12.74 -3.88
N TYR A 519 -24.19 -13.43 -3.93
CA TYR A 519 -24.47 -14.56 -3.04
C TYR A 519 -23.43 -15.69 -3.17
N LYS A 520 -23.03 -16.05 -4.38
CA LYS A 520 -21.97 -17.05 -4.60
C LYS A 520 -20.64 -16.64 -4.02
N ASN A 521 -20.27 -15.36 -4.16
CA ASN A 521 -19.06 -14.81 -3.53
C ASN A 521 -19.15 -14.81 -2.00
N LYS A 522 -20.33 -14.54 -1.44
CA LYS A 522 -20.57 -14.62 0.01
C LYS A 522 -20.47 -16.06 0.52
N VAL A 523 -20.97 -17.03 -0.22
CA VAL A 523 -20.78 -18.47 0.09
C VAL A 523 -19.30 -18.83 0.10
N ARG A 524 -18.52 -18.34 -0.88
CA ARG A 524 -17.06 -18.57 -0.92
C ARG A 524 -16.37 -17.98 0.30
N LEU A 525 -16.71 -16.76 0.69
CA LEU A 525 -16.15 -16.14 1.89
C LEU A 525 -16.62 -16.83 3.18
N ALA A 526 -17.89 -17.24 3.27
CA ALA A 526 -18.41 -17.99 4.42
C ALA A 526 -17.67 -19.32 4.61
N LYS A 527 -17.35 -20.02 3.52
CA LYS A 527 -16.51 -21.22 3.54
C LYS A 527 -15.11 -20.92 4.07
N TYR A 528 -14.47 -19.85 3.56
CA TYR A 528 -13.16 -19.41 4.03
C TYR A 528 -13.18 -19.10 5.54
N ILE A 529 -14.18 -18.37 6.01
CA ILE A 529 -14.36 -18.05 7.44
C ILE A 529 -14.54 -19.32 8.27
N LYS A 530 -15.32 -20.27 7.80
CA LYS A 530 -15.50 -21.55 8.49
C LYS A 530 -14.19 -22.32 8.62
N GLU A 531 -13.43 -22.40 7.55
CA GLU A 531 -12.14 -23.14 7.50
C GLU A 531 -11.06 -22.48 8.39
N HIS A 532 -11.02 -21.15 8.48
CA HIS A 532 -9.96 -20.41 9.15
C HIS A 532 -10.34 -19.91 10.56
N ASN A 533 -11.62 -19.58 10.76
CA ASN A 533 -12.12 -19.05 12.04
C ASN A 533 -13.00 -20.04 12.81
N GLY A 534 -13.45 -21.12 12.17
CA GLY A 534 -14.38 -22.08 12.79
C GLY A 534 -15.81 -21.53 12.97
N ILE A 535 -16.11 -20.34 12.44
CA ILE A 535 -17.38 -19.64 12.62
C ILE A 535 -18.30 -19.92 11.44
N ASP A 536 -19.54 -20.33 11.73
CA ASP A 536 -20.59 -20.44 10.72
C ASP A 536 -21.25 -19.08 10.54
N VAL A 537 -21.20 -18.58 9.30
CA VAL A 537 -21.88 -17.33 8.91
C VAL A 537 -22.92 -17.59 7.84
N ASP A 538 -24.07 -16.91 7.94
CA ASP A 538 -25.13 -17.01 6.96
C ASP A 538 -24.83 -16.12 5.75
N PRO A 539 -24.66 -16.69 4.52
CA PRO A 539 -24.47 -15.91 3.31
C PRO A 539 -25.64 -14.98 2.96
N ASN A 540 -26.83 -15.20 3.54
CA ASN A 540 -27.97 -14.27 3.38
C ASN A 540 -27.91 -13.06 4.32
N SER A 541 -27.04 -13.08 5.34
CA SER A 541 -26.84 -11.92 6.20
C SER A 541 -26.14 -10.79 5.45
N ILE A 542 -26.27 -9.56 5.92
CA ILE A 542 -25.50 -8.43 5.37
C ILE A 542 -24.02 -8.64 5.73
N PHE A 543 -23.14 -8.70 4.74
CA PHE A 543 -21.70 -8.72 4.95
C PHE A 543 -21.18 -7.28 5.04
N ASP A 544 -21.02 -6.84 6.29
CA ASP A 544 -20.54 -5.50 6.66
C ASP A 544 -19.04 -5.59 6.96
N VAL A 545 -18.20 -4.97 6.12
CA VAL A 545 -16.78 -5.27 6.04
C VAL A 545 -15.91 -4.05 6.28
N GLN A 546 -15.01 -4.16 7.26
CA GLN A 546 -13.94 -3.21 7.50
C GLN A 546 -12.59 -3.93 7.49
N VAL A 547 -11.91 -3.93 6.36
CA VAL A 547 -10.59 -4.55 6.18
C VAL A 547 -9.58 -3.51 5.74
N LYS A 548 -8.69 -3.16 6.63
CA LYS A 548 -7.64 -2.17 6.47
C LYS A 548 -6.68 -2.21 7.65
N ARG A 549 -5.50 -1.60 7.52
CA ARG A 549 -4.57 -1.42 8.64
C ARG A 549 -5.30 -0.85 9.86
N LEU A 550 -5.02 -1.36 11.05
CA LEU A 550 -5.62 -0.82 12.26
C LEU A 550 -4.89 0.45 12.68
N HIS A 551 -5.65 1.52 12.74
CA HIS A 551 -5.22 2.81 13.25
C HIS A 551 -6.40 3.53 13.90
N GLU A 552 -6.16 4.32 14.93
CA GLU A 552 -7.24 5.01 15.65
C GLU A 552 -8.08 5.91 14.75
N TYR A 553 -7.47 6.64 13.78
CA TYR A 553 -8.21 7.52 12.88
C TYR A 553 -9.11 6.77 11.87
N LYS A 554 -8.83 5.49 11.59
CA LYS A 554 -9.67 4.64 10.73
C LYS A 554 -10.91 4.13 11.46
N ARG A 555 -10.92 4.28 12.76
CA ARG A 555 -12.04 4.10 13.68
C ARG A 555 -12.68 2.70 13.70
N GLN A 556 -11.88 1.64 13.62
CA GLN A 556 -12.36 0.30 13.92
C GLN A 556 -13.02 0.25 15.31
N LEU A 557 -12.55 1.08 16.24
CA LEU A 557 -13.16 1.23 17.54
C LEU A 557 -14.60 1.73 17.47
N LEU A 558 -14.92 2.71 16.62
CA LEU A 558 -16.30 3.17 16.40
C LEU A 558 -17.20 2.02 15.93
N ASN A 559 -16.72 1.21 15.00
CA ASN A 559 -17.45 0.06 14.48
C ASN A 559 -17.75 -0.95 15.58
N ILE A 560 -16.76 -1.38 16.34
CA ILE A 560 -16.98 -2.39 17.40
C ILE A 560 -17.83 -1.85 18.54
N LEU A 561 -17.70 -0.59 18.92
CA LEU A 561 -18.60 0.04 19.91
C LEU A 561 -20.04 0.06 19.43
N HIS A 562 -20.28 0.33 18.14
CA HIS A 562 -21.62 0.22 17.56
C HIS A 562 -22.14 -1.22 17.59
N VAL A 563 -21.30 -2.20 17.30
CA VAL A 563 -21.70 -3.63 17.42
C VAL A 563 -22.12 -3.98 18.83
N MET A 564 -21.39 -3.50 19.85
CA MET A 564 -21.76 -3.65 21.25
C MET A 564 -23.12 -2.99 21.56
N TYR A 565 -23.35 -1.78 21.07
CA TYR A 565 -24.62 -1.07 21.17
C TYR A 565 -25.75 -1.85 20.52
N LEU A 566 -25.58 -2.29 19.27
CA LEU A 566 -26.59 -3.07 18.55
C LEU A 566 -26.91 -4.40 19.27
N TYR A 567 -25.90 -5.06 19.80
CA TYR A 567 -26.09 -6.26 20.62
C TYR A 567 -26.94 -5.99 21.85
N ASN A 568 -26.70 -4.88 22.56
CA ASN A 568 -27.53 -4.48 23.70
C ASN A 568 -28.98 -4.22 23.29
N GLU A 569 -29.21 -3.57 22.16
CA GLU A 569 -30.57 -3.30 21.64
C GLU A 569 -31.29 -4.62 21.30
N VAL A 570 -30.63 -5.55 20.64
CA VAL A 570 -31.19 -6.87 20.30
C VAL A 570 -31.47 -7.67 21.58
N LYS A 571 -30.61 -7.58 22.62
CA LYS A 571 -30.87 -8.24 23.92
C LYS A 571 -32.07 -7.66 24.64
N LYS A 572 -32.29 -6.34 24.58
CA LYS A 572 -33.46 -5.65 25.14
C LYS A 572 -34.74 -5.98 24.36
N ASN A 573 -34.62 -6.17 23.05
CA ASN A 573 -35.74 -6.50 22.16
C ASN A 573 -35.33 -7.61 21.15
N PRO A 574 -35.39 -8.88 21.53
CA PRO A 574 -35.03 -10.00 20.64
C PRO A 574 -35.87 -10.11 19.36
N ASP A 575 -37.06 -9.54 19.38
CA ASP A 575 -38.01 -9.52 18.22
C ASP A 575 -37.76 -8.31 17.29
N MET A 576 -36.74 -7.48 17.57
CA MET A 576 -36.39 -6.35 16.73
C MET A 576 -36.27 -6.77 15.27
N ASP A 577 -36.95 -6.03 14.36
CA ASP A 577 -36.89 -6.30 12.91
C ASP A 577 -35.58 -5.76 12.31
N ILE A 578 -34.54 -6.57 12.43
CA ILE A 578 -33.28 -6.31 11.75
C ILE A 578 -32.91 -7.49 10.87
N LYS A 579 -32.32 -7.20 9.72
CA LYS A 579 -31.72 -8.23 8.89
C LYS A 579 -30.48 -8.80 9.59
N PRO A 580 -30.26 -10.12 9.56
CA PRO A 580 -29.04 -10.71 10.08
C PRO A 580 -27.82 -10.02 9.48
N ARG A 581 -26.81 -9.74 10.31
CA ARG A 581 -25.61 -9.01 9.90
C ARG A 581 -24.36 -9.71 10.40
N THR A 582 -23.40 -9.88 9.49
CA THR A 582 -22.07 -10.36 9.81
C THR A 582 -21.08 -9.22 9.66
N PHE A 583 -20.57 -8.76 10.79
CA PHE A 583 -19.50 -7.75 10.84
C PHE A 583 -18.15 -8.43 10.67
N ILE A 584 -17.45 -8.09 9.60
CA ILE A 584 -16.19 -8.71 9.20
C ILE A 584 -15.07 -7.70 9.31
N PHE A 585 -14.12 -7.98 10.21
CA PHE A 585 -12.92 -7.20 10.41
C PHE A 585 -11.70 -7.93 9.87
N GLY A 586 -10.73 -7.18 9.39
CA GLY A 586 -9.40 -7.67 9.06
C GLY A 586 -8.42 -6.52 9.17
N ALA A 587 -7.43 -6.63 10.05
CA ALA A 587 -6.54 -5.53 10.35
C ALA A 587 -5.24 -6.01 10.97
N LYS A 588 -4.11 -5.44 10.54
CA LYS A 588 -2.84 -5.55 11.24
C LYS A 588 -2.54 -4.23 11.96
N ALA A 589 -2.18 -4.31 13.24
CA ALA A 589 -1.68 -3.18 14.00
C ALA A 589 -0.15 -3.16 13.98
N ALA A 590 0.46 -1.97 13.98
CA ALA A 590 1.90 -1.87 14.16
C ALA A 590 2.30 -2.50 15.50
N ALA A 591 3.43 -3.22 15.53
CA ALA A 591 3.84 -4.03 16.70
C ALA A 591 3.92 -3.22 18.00
N GLY A 592 4.38 -1.97 17.95
CA GLY A 592 4.48 -1.06 19.10
C GLY A 592 3.23 -0.24 19.40
N TYR A 593 2.14 -0.41 18.64
CA TYR A 593 0.93 0.41 18.77
C TYR A 593 -0.08 -0.22 19.74
N LYS A 594 0.13 0.00 21.04
CA LYS A 594 -0.58 -0.64 22.13
C LYS A 594 -2.10 -0.55 21.99
N ILE A 595 -2.66 0.66 21.83
CA ILE A 595 -4.11 0.85 21.79
C ILE A 595 -4.76 0.21 20.55
N ALA A 596 -4.06 0.18 19.45
CA ALA A 596 -4.50 -0.53 18.25
C ALA A 596 -4.55 -2.05 18.49
N LYS A 597 -3.55 -2.62 19.15
CA LYS A 597 -3.53 -4.04 19.51
C LYS A 597 -4.63 -4.38 20.53
N GLN A 598 -4.91 -3.48 21.49
CA GLN A 598 -6.04 -3.62 22.41
C GLN A 598 -7.40 -3.58 21.68
N THR A 599 -7.52 -2.77 20.63
CA THR A 599 -8.74 -2.73 19.81
C THR A 599 -8.96 -4.07 19.10
N ILE A 600 -7.92 -4.73 18.59
CA ILE A 600 -8.03 -6.10 18.05
C ILE A 600 -8.52 -7.07 19.13
N LYS A 601 -7.94 -7.01 20.32
CA LYS A 601 -8.39 -7.85 21.45
C LYS A 601 -9.85 -7.58 21.80
N LEU A 602 -10.31 -6.33 21.80
CA LEU A 602 -11.69 -5.97 22.04
C LEU A 602 -12.62 -6.60 21.00
N ILE A 603 -12.29 -6.48 19.71
CA ILE A 603 -13.08 -7.06 18.62
C ILE A 603 -13.25 -8.57 18.83
N ASN A 604 -12.18 -9.29 19.13
CA ASN A 604 -12.23 -10.73 19.35
C ASN A 604 -13.00 -11.09 20.63
N SER A 605 -12.86 -10.31 21.72
CA SER A 605 -13.59 -10.53 22.96
C SER A 605 -15.10 -10.29 22.77
N VAL A 606 -15.50 -9.29 22.02
CA VAL A 606 -16.90 -9.04 21.65
C VAL A 606 -17.43 -10.16 20.76
N ALA A 607 -16.63 -10.63 19.79
CA ALA A 607 -16.97 -11.76 18.94
C ALA A 607 -17.26 -13.03 19.74
N ASP A 608 -16.42 -13.34 20.72
CA ASP A 608 -16.58 -14.51 21.58
C ASP A 608 -17.91 -14.47 22.36
N VAL A 609 -18.31 -13.32 22.88
CA VAL A 609 -19.57 -13.16 23.60
C VAL A 609 -20.76 -13.26 22.64
N ILE A 610 -20.76 -12.49 21.56
CA ILE A 610 -21.90 -12.37 20.65
C ILE A 610 -22.14 -13.67 19.88
N ASN A 611 -21.10 -14.26 19.32
CA ASN A 611 -21.21 -15.45 18.48
C ASN A 611 -21.71 -16.69 19.23
N ASN A 612 -21.52 -16.72 20.54
CA ASN A 612 -21.95 -17.82 21.41
C ASN A 612 -23.28 -17.55 22.13
N ASP A 613 -23.90 -16.39 21.94
CA ASP A 613 -25.20 -16.07 22.53
C ASP A 613 -26.36 -16.54 21.65
N ALA A 614 -26.91 -17.70 21.99
CA ALA A 614 -28.07 -18.25 21.29
C ALA A 614 -29.34 -17.38 21.36
N SER A 615 -29.47 -16.53 22.41
CA SER A 615 -30.68 -15.74 22.65
C SER A 615 -30.95 -14.66 21.59
N ILE A 616 -29.94 -14.28 20.79
CA ILE A 616 -30.08 -13.32 19.71
C ILE A 616 -30.39 -13.96 18.36
N ASN A 617 -30.63 -15.27 18.31
CA ASN A 617 -31.01 -16.05 17.12
C ASN A 617 -30.10 -15.80 15.89
N GLY A 618 -28.81 -15.61 16.13
CA GLY A 618 -27.84 -15.39 15.04
C GLY A 618 -27.99 -14.06 14.28
N LYS A 619 -28.74 -13.10 14.82
CA LYS A 619 -28.95 -11.78 14.18
C LYS A 619 -27.66 -10.99 14.00
N ILE A 620 -26.66 -11.24 14.85
CA ILE A 620 -25.35 -10.59 14.78
C ILE A 620 -24.27 -11.66 14.82
N LYS A 621 -23.32 -11.58 13.92
CA LYS A 621 -22.07 -12.33 13.95
C LYS A 621 -20.89 -11.36 13.80
N VAL A 622 -19.80 -11.65 14.49
CA VAL A 622 -18.57 -10.86 14.41
C VAL A 622 -17.41 -11.78 14.04
N VAL A 623 -16.68 -11.42 13.00
CA VAL A 623 -15.54 -12.19 12.50
C VAL A 623 -14.33 -11.30 12.41
N PHE A 624 -13.21 -11.74 12.95
CA PHE A 624 -11.91 -11.12 12.70
C PHE A 624 -11.08 -12.03 11.82
N ILE A 625 -10.88 -11.65 10.56
CA ILE A 625 -10.07 -12.42 9.61
C ILE A 625 -8.58 -12.18 9.92
N GLU A 626 -7.92 -13.26 10.32
CA GLU A 626 -6.50 -13.26 10.64
C GLU A 626 -5.64 -13.00 9.41
N ASN A 627 -4.54 -12.27 9.64
CA ASN A 627 -3.52 -12.04 8.62
C ASN A 627 -4.06 -11.48 7.30
N TYR A 628 -4.86 -10.40 7.40
CA TYR A 628 -5.38 -9.72 6.21
C TYR A 628 -4.23 -9.33 5.27
N ARG A 629 -4.34 -9.72 4.01
CA ARG A 629 -3.36 -9.52 2.93
C ARG A 629 -4.05 -9.51 1.57
N VAL A 630 -3.29 -9.36 0.48
CA VAL A 630 -3.88 -9.26 -0.87
C VAL A 630 -4.71 -10.48 -1.23
N SER A 631 -4.19 -11.68 -1.02
CA SER A 631 -4.84 -12.92 -1.46
C SER A 631 -6.19 -13.18 -0.78
N ASN A 632 -6.32 -13.00 0.55
CA ASN A 632 -7.63 -13.10 1.20
C ASN A 632 -8.49 -11.85 0.99
N GLY A 633 -7.88 -10.69 0.78
CA GLY A 633 -8.59 -9.45 0.41
C GLY A 633 -9.40 -9.61 -0.87
N GLU A 634 -8.88 -10.29 -1.88
CA GLU A 634 -9.57 -10.55 -3.14
C GLU A 634 -10.92 -11.27 -2.93
N ILE A 635 -10.95 -12.26 -2.05
CA ILE A 635 -12.19 -12.97 -1.69
C ILE A 635 -13.15 -12.05 -0.94
N ILE A 636 -12.62 -11.23 -0.03
CA ILE A 636 -13.40 -10.33 0.82
C ILE A 636 -14.06 -9.22 -0.01
N PHE A 637 -13.32 -8.57 -0.91
CA PHE A 637 -13.86 -7.48 -1.74
C PHE A 637 -15.01 -7.97 -2.63
N ALA A 638 -14.91 -9.15 -3.18
CA ALA A 638 -15.94 -9.73 -4.03
C ALA A 638 -17.25 -10.04 -3.27
N ALA A 639 -17.15 -10.35 -1.97
CA ALA A 639 -18.26 -10.80 -1.14
C ALA A 639 -18.95 -9.70 -0.33
N ALA A 640 -18.36 -8.53 -0.15
CA ALA A 640 -18.88 -7.49 0.71
C ALA A 640 -20.18 -6.87 0.17
N ASP A 641 -21.16 -6.65 1.07
CA ASP A 641 -22.34 -5.84 0.80
C ASP A 641 -22.12 -4.39 1.19
N VAL A 642 -21.46 -4.15 2.32
CA VAL A 642 -21.18 -2.83 2.88
C VAL A 642 -19.68 -2.64 3.04
N SER A 643 -19.21 -1.50 2.54
CA SER A 643 -17.83 -1.03 2.63
C SER A 643 -17.70 0.02 3.71
N GLU A 644 -17.09 -0.35 4.83
CA GLU A 644 -16.85 0.54 5.97
C GLU A 644 -15.67 1.47 5.72
N GLN A 645 -15.95 2.75 5.44
CA GLN A 645 -14.98 3.80 5.14
C GLN A 645 -15.16 4.98 6.10
N ILE A 646 -14.99 4.69 7.39
CA ILE A 646 -15.46 5.48 8.52
C ILE A 646 -14.36 6.27 9.24
N SER A 647 -13.28 6.61 8.55
CA SER A 647 -12.22 7.46 9.10
C SER A 647 -12.77 8.79 9.64
N THR A 648 -12.11 9.35 10.64
CA THR A 648 -12.37 10.73 11.03
C THR A 648 -12.13 11.63 9.82
N ALA A 649 -13.11 12.46 9.46
CA ALA A 649 -12.98 13.33 8.30
C ALA A 649 -11.73 14.21 8.40
N SER A 650 -11.06 14.45 7.30
CA SER A 650 -9.75 15.11 7.17
C SER A 650 -8.52 14.24 7.53
N LYS A 651 -8.65 12.95 7.83
CA LYS A 651 -7.51 12.13 8.27
C LYS A 651 -7.05 11.08 7.25
N GLU A 652 -7.96 10.50 6.47
CA GLU A 652 -7.61 9.58 5.40
C GLU A 652 -7.28 10.35 4.12
N ALA A 653 -6.05 10.30 3.65
CA ALA A 653 -5.63 11.03 2.45
C ALA A 653 -6.44 10.63 1.21
N SER A 654 -6.64 9.35 0.99
CA SER A 654 -7.43 8.82 -0.11
C SER A 654 -8.23 7.58 0.29
N GLY A 655 -7.54 6.53 0.73
CA GLY A 655 -8.04 5.17 0.71
C GLY A 655 -7.99 4.59 -0.70
N THR A 656 -7.89 3.27 -0.78
CA THR A 656 -8.01 2.50 -2.02
C THR A 656 -8.92 1.29 -1.83
N GLY A 657 -9.12 0.84 -0.60
CA GLY A 657 -10.09 -0.20 -0.26
C GLY A 657 -11.51 0.20 -0.67
N ASN A 658 -11.89 1.47 -0.45
CA ASN A 658 -13.16 2.03 -0.89
C ASN A 658 -13.41 1.83 -2.39
N MET A 659 -12.40 2.01 -3.23
CA MET A 659 -12.49 1.82 -4.68
C MET A 659 -12.67 0.34 -5.06
N LYS A 660 -11.98 -0.57 -4.37
CA LYS A 660 -12.09 -2.03 -4.59
C LYS A 660 -13.47 -2.56 -4.25
N PHE A 661 -14.03 -2.09 -3.14
CA PHE A 661 -15.39 -2.42 -2.73
C PHE A 661 -16.44 -1.87 -3.72
N MET A 662 -16.29 -0.61 -4.12
CA MET A 662 -17.18 0.01 -5.10
C MET A 662 -17.18 -0.75 -6.43
N LEU A 663 -16.01 -1.13 -6.92
CA LEU A 663 -15.82 -1.89 -8.15
C LEU A 663 -16.50 -3.27 -8.09
N ASN A 664 -16.62 -3.85 -6.89
CA ASN A 664 -17.29 -5.12 -6.64
C ASN A 664 -18.74 -4.97 -6.17
N GLY A 665 -19.30 -3.76 -6.22
CA GLY A 665 -20.71 -3.49 -5.98
C GLY A 665 -21.11 -3.32 -4.51
N ALA A 666 -20.16 -3.17 -3.59
CA ALA A 666 -20.49 -2.85 -2.21
C ALA A 666 -20.95 -1.39 -2.06
N MET A 667 -21.91 -1.17 -1.18
CA MET A 667 -22.36 0.16 -0.83
C MET A 667 -21.37 0.79 0.17
N THR A 668 -20.90 1.99 -0.11
CA THR A 668 -20.03 2.73 0.81
C THR A 668 -20.84 3.28 1.98
N LEU A 669 -20.46 2.88 3.19
CA LEU A 669 -20.87 3.51 4.44
C LEU A 669 -19.64 4.26 4.97
N GLY A 670 -19.70 5.57 4.99
CA GLY A 670 -18.47 6.33 5.30
C GLY A 670 -18.70 7.78 5.67
N THR A 671 -17.58 8.43 5.92
CA THR A 671 -17.48 9.89 6.11
C THR A 671 -17.08 10.58 4.81
N MET A 672 -17.32 11.88 4.72
CA MET A 672 -16.83 12.69 3.59
C MET A 672 -15.34 13.01 3.77
N ASP A 673 -14.53 11.98 3.52
CA ASP A 673 -13.08 11.98 3.71
C ASP A 673 -12.38 11.29 2.53
N GLY A 674 -11.19 11.73 2.21
CA GLY A 674 -10.36 11.14 1.16
C GLY A 674 -11.09 10.96 -0.16
N ALA A 675 -10.93 9.81 -0.78
CA ALA A 675 -11.60 9.47 -2.04
C ALA A 675 -13.09 9.15 -1.90
N ASN A 676 -13.61 8.99 -0.66
CA ASN A 676 -15.06 8.82 -0.47
C ASN A 676 -15.87 9.98 -1.07
N VAL A 677 -15.33 11.21 -1.00
CA VAL A 677 -15.94 12.40 -1.61
C VAL A 677 -16.14 12.19 -3.11
N GLU A 678 -15.14 11.70 -3.80
CA GLU A 678 -15.18 11.46 -5.24
C GLU A 678 -16.04 10.24 -5.59
N ILE A 679 -16.06 9.20 -4.73
CA ILE A 679 -16.97 8.05 -4.88
C ILE A 679 -18.42 8.52 -4.86
N VAL A 680 -18.79 9.33 -3.88
CA VAL A 680 -20.15 9.89 -3.77
C VAL A 680 -20.48 10.76 -4.98
N GLN A 681 -19.54 11.56 -5.46
CA GLN A 681 -19.72 12.38 -6.67
C GLN A 681 -20.00 11.53 -7.92
N GLU A 682 -19.32 10.38 -8.05
CA GLU A 682 -19.47 9.49 -9.22
C GLU A 682 -20.76 8.66 -9.17
N VAL A 683 -21.17 8.16 -7.99
CA VAL A 683 -22.31 7.23 -7.87
C VAL A 683 -23.60 7.90 -7.44
N GLY A 684 -23.53 9.10 -6.88
CA GLY A 684 -24.66 9.79 -6.26
C GLY A 684 -24.85 9.46 -4.78
N ILE A 685 -25.28 10.45 -4.00
CA ILE A 685 -25.46 10.33 -2.55
C ILE A 685 -26.50 9.26 -2.17
N GLU A 686 -27.49 9.03 -3.05
CA GLU A 686 -28.52 8.02 -2.88
C GLU A 686 -27.97 6.58 -2.93
N ASN A 687 -26.77 6.37 -3.47
CA ASN A 687 -26.12 5.07 -3.62
C ASN A 687 -24.92 4.89 -2.66
N ALA A 688 -24.83 5.73 -1.66
CA ALA A 688 -23.90 5.65 -0.54
C ALA A 688 -24.62 6.02 0.75
N VAL A 689 -24.05 5.75 1.90
CA VAL A 689 -24.57 6.21 3.20
C VAL A 689 -23.46 6.99 3.89
N ILE A 690 -23.71 8.28 4.10
CA ILE A 690 -22.73 9.21 4.65
C ILE A 690 -23.17 9.67 6.03
N PHE A 691 -22.22 9.80 6.95
CA PHE A 691 -22.43 10.23 8.31
C PHE A 691 -21.26 11.07 8.84
N GLY A 692 -21.45 11.64 10.03
CA GLY A 692 -20.41 12.24 10.84
C GLY A 692 -20.05 13.66 10.47
N LEU A 693 -19.07 14.18 11.19
CA LEU A 693 -18.54 15.52 10.99
C LEU A 693 -17.92 15.67 9.60
N SER A 694 -18.02 16.85 9.03
CA SER A 694 -17.22 17.25 7.87
C SER A 694 -15.76 17.52 8.24
N SER A 695 -14.87 17.55 7.25
CA SER A 695 -13.45 17.89 7.46
C SER A 695 -13.28 19.29 8.06
N ASP A 696 -14.08 20.26 7.62
CA ASP A 696 -14.03 21.64 8.16
C ASP A 696 -14.46 21.70 9.63
N GLU A 697 -15.46 20.92 10.03
CA GLU A 697 -15.90 20.82 11.42
C GLU A 697 -14.82 20.16 12.30
N VAL A 698 -14.19 19.09 11.82
CA VAL A 698 -13.09 18.43 12.55
C VAL A 698 -11.93 19.40 12.73
N ILE A 699 -11.48 20.05 11.67
CA ILE A 699 -10.36 21.01 11.70
C ILE A 699 -10.71 22.18 12.65
N ARG A 700 -11.95 22.66 12.63
CA ARG A 700 -12.39 23.72 13.57
C ARG A 700 -12.29 23.26 15.03
N TYR A 701 -12.81 22.05 15.36
CA TYR A 701 -12.71 21.53 16.72
C TYR A 701 -11.24 21.29 17.16
N GLU A 702 -10.38 20.88 16.25
CA GLU A 702 -8.96 20.72 16.54
C GLU A 702 -8.26 22.04 16.84
N ASN A 703 -8.59 23.10 16.11
CA ASN A 703 -7.98 24.42 16.26
C ASN A 703 -8.58 25.26 17.39
N GLU A 704 -9.91 25.22 17.52
CA GLU A 704 -10.65 26.13 18.41
C GLU A 704 -11.13 25.44 19.71
N GLY A 705 -11.15 24.10 19.73
CA GLY A 705 -11.70 23.34 20.85
C GLY A 705 -13.23 23.33 20.84
N GLY A 706 -13.85 23.24 22.03
CA GLY A 706 -15.31 23.28 22.18
C GLY A 706 -16.00 21.92 22.08
N TYR A 707 -15.24 20.82 22.11
CA TYR A 707 -15.76 19.46 22.19
C TYR A 707 -15.35 18.80 23.52
N ASP A 708 -16.32 18.33 24.28
CA ASP A 708 -16.12 17.55 25.52
C ASP A 708 -16.86 16.20 25.40
N PRO A 709 -16.16 15.08 25.29
CA PRO A 709 -16.81 13.75 25.23
C PRO A 709 -17.55 13.38 26.52
N MET A 710 -17.20 13.97 27.67
CA MET A 710 -17.90 13.75 28.94
C MET A 710 -19.34 14.24 28.91
N GLU A 711 -19.67 15.28 28.13
CA GLU A 711 -21.04 15.73 27.95
C GLU A 711 -21.89 14.62 27.29
N ILE A 712 -21.32 13.94 26.27
CA ILE A 712 -22.01 12.81 25.60
C ILE A 712 -22.18 11.65 26.57
N PHE A 713 -21.11 11.28 27.25
CA PHE A 713 -21.16 10.21 28.26
C PHE A 713 -22.23 10.46 29.34
N ASN A 714 -22.37 11.68 29.82
CA ASN A 714 -23.33 12.04 30.85
C ASN A 714 -24.78 12.09 30.34
N ASN A 715 -25.00 12.51 29.10
CA ASN A 715 -26.35 12.78 28.56
C ASN A 715 -26.88 11.62 27.68
N ASP A 716 -26.04 10.73 27.19
CA ASP A 716 -26.44 9.58 26.36
C ASP A 716 -26.27 8.27 27.14
N GLN A 717 -27.41 7.68 27.56
CA GLN A 717 -27.41 6.48 28.39
C GLN A 717 -26.86 5.27 27.63
N ASP A 718 -27.15 5.11 26.35
CA ASP A 718 -26.71 3.95 25.57
C ASP A 718 -25.19 3.99 25.32
N ILE A 719 -24.65 5.18 25.00
CA ILE A 719 -23.20 5.36 24.85
C ILE A 719 -22.50 5.11 26.19
N ARG A 720 -23.05 5.63 27.29
CA ARG A 720 -22.52 5.36 28.62
C ARG A 720 -22.54 3.87 28.97
N GLU A 721 -23.64 3.14 28.66
CA GLU A 721 -23.73 1.70 28.87
C GLU A 721 -22.62 0.97 28.13
N VAL A 722 -22.43 1.24 26.85
CA VAL A 722 -21.38 0.64 26.01
C VAL A 722 -19.98 0.93 26.56
N LEU A 723 -19.71 2.18 26.95
CA LEU A 723 -18.39 2.53 27.49
C LEU A 723 -18.13 1.88 28.86
N MET A 724 -19.14 1.77 29.71
CA MET A 724 -19.02 1.08 30.99
C MET A 724 -18.76 -0.42 30.83
N GLU A 725 -19.24 -1.02 29.72
CA GLU A 725 -18.96 -2.43 29.39
C GLU A 725 -17.49 -2.72 29.10
N LEU A 726 -16.70 -1.72 28.76
CA LEU A 726 -15.25 -1.85 28.59
C LEU A 726 -14.53 -2.15 29.93
N ILE A 727 -15.14 -1.75 31.06
CA ILE A 727 -14.49 -1.78 32.39
C ILE A 727 -15.31 -2.53 33.48
N ASN A 728 -16.43 -3.13 33.11
CA ASN A 728 -17.28 -3.88 34.07
C ASN A 728 -17.12 -5.41 33.99
N GLY A 729 -16.24 -5.89 33.10
CA GLY A 729 -15.98 -7.33 32.95
C GLY A 729 -16.89 -8.06 31.96
N LYS A 730 -17.84 -7.38 31.27
CA LYS A 730 -18.73 -8.04 30.29
C LYS A 730 -17.94 -8.74 29.17
N TYR A 731 -16.92 -8.10 28.64
CA TYR A 731 -16.07 -8.64 27.56
C TYR A 731 -14.70 -9.11 28.04
N SER A 732 -14.41 -9.01 29.34
CA SER A 732 -13.18 -9.48 29.98
C SER A 732 -13.43 -9.79 31.45
N PRO A 733 -14.14 -10.90 31.75
CA PRO A 733 -14.55 -11.23 33.13
C PRO A 733 -13.35 -11.57 34.01
N ASP A 734 -12.25 -11.97 33.43
CA ASP A 734 -11.00 -12.31 34.14
C ASP A 734 -10.14 -11.08 34.48
N ASP A 735 -10.37 -9.94 33.80
CA ASP A 735 -9.61 -8.70 34.01
C ASP A 735 -10.41 -7.46 33.57
N THR A 736 -11.06 -6.81 34.53
CA THR A 736 -11.88 -5.61 34.28
C THR A 736 -11.06 -4.39 33.84
N GLU A 737 -9.75 -4.40 34.02
CA GLU A 737 -8.85 -3.32 33.61
C GLU A 737 -8.32 -3.46 32.18
N ARG A 738 -8.60 -4.59 31.52
CA ARG A 738 -8.03 -4.92 30.19
C ARG A 738 -8.25 -3.83 29.14
N PHE A 739 -9.43 -3.24 29.09
CA PHE A 739 -9.80 -2.20 28.13
C PHE A 739 -9.86 -0.79 28.74
N ARG A 740 -9.28 -0.60 29.94
CA ARG A 740 -9.22 0.69 30.62
C ARG A 740 -8.55 1.78 29.78
N ASP A 741 -7.49 1.44 29.05
CA ASP A 741 -6.79 2.40 28.21
C ASP A 741 -7.70 2.92 27.09
N ILE A 742 -8.53 2.05 26.49
CA ILE A 742 -9.54 2.45 25.49
C ILE A 742 -10.57 3.37 26.14
N TYR A 743 -11.14 3.00 27.27
CA TYR A 743 -12.07 3.83 28.01
C TYR A 743 -11.49 5.22 28.34
N ASN A 744 -10.26 5.26 28.86
CA ASN A 744 -9.58 6.50 29.19
C ASN A 744 -9.27 7.35 27.95
N SER A 745 -8.92 6.76 26.82
CA SER A 745 -8.65 7.50 25.59
C SER A 745 -9.87 8.24 25.04
N LEU A 746 -11.06 7.76 25.38
CA LEU A 746 -12.33 8.35 24.95
C LEU A 746 -12.83 9.45 25.89
N LEU A 747 -12.52 9.36 27.19
CA LEU A 747 -13.14 10.22 28.21
C LEU A 747 -12.16 11.15 28.93
N ASN A 748 -10.86 10.85 28.93
CA ASN A 748 -9.87 11.57 29.71
C ASN A 748 -8.74 12.11 28.82
N ASN A 749 -8.34 13.35 29.06
CA ASN A 749 -7.13 13.87 28.46
C ASN A 749 -5.90 13.10 28.97
N GLN A 750 -4.97 12.81 28.09
CA GLN A 750 -3.73 12.08 28.37
C GLN A 750 -2.52 12.95 28.03
N GLY A 751 -2.05 13.73 29.02
CA GLY A 751 -1.05 14.77 28.77
C GLY A 751 -1.58 15.83 27.81
N ASP A 752 -0.85 16.07 26.73
CA ASP A 752 -1.26 17.02 25.69
C ASP A 752 -2.31 16.47 24.74
N ARG A 753 -2.61 15.18 24.83
CA ARG A 753 -3.58 14.51 23.98
C ARG A 753 -5.00 14.71 24.53
N ARG A 754 -5.89 15.28 23.73
CA ARG A 754 -7.30 15.46 24.06
C ARG A 754 -8.02 14.11 24.12
N ALA A 755 -9.00 14.00 25.02
CA ALA A 755 -9.94 12.88 25.05
C ALA A 755 -10.68 12.79 23.71
N ASP A 756 -10.98 11.55 23.30
CA ASP A 756 -11.64 11.26 22.04
C ASP A 756 -11.07 12.02 20.83
N THR A 757 -9.75 11.94 20.67
CA THR A 757 -8.99 12.65 19.64
C THR A 757 -9.58 12.52 18.23
N TYR A 758 -10.24 11.40 17.95
CA TYR A 758 -10.79 11.09 16.63
C TYR A 758 -12.32 11.17 16.56
N PHE A 759 -12.97 11.85 17.52
CA PHE A 759 -14.39 12.16 17.51
C PHE A 759 -15.32 10.94 17.41
N ILE A 760 -14.93 9.81 17.99
CA ILE A 760 -15.71 8.58 17.99
C ILE A 760 -17.08 8.79 18.63
N LEU A 761 -17.13 9.39 19.81
CA LEU A 761 -18.40 9.63 20.53
C LEU A 761 -19.24 10.71 19.85
N LYS A 762 -18.58 11.71 19.25
CA LYS A 762 -19.28 12.77 18.52
C LYS A 762 -20.03 12.24 17.30
N ASP A 763 -19.45 11.29 16.59
CA ASP A 763 -20.02 10.70 15.38
C ASP A 763 -20.86 9.44 15.66
N PHE A 764 -20.88 8.94 16.91
CA PHE A 764 -21.50 7.65 17.22
C PHE A 764 -22.96 7.57 16.82
N ARG A 765 -23.79 8.55 17.18
CA ARG A 765 -25.22 8.52 16.89
C ARG A 765 -25.49 8.61 15.38
N SER A 766 -24.81 9.49 14.67
CA SER A 766 -24.94 9.57 13.21
C SER A 766 -24.49 8.28 12.51
N TYR A 767 -23.49 7.61 13.06
CA TYR A 767 -23.07 6.29 12.57
C TYR A 767 -24.10 5.20 12.85
N ALA A 768 -24.67 5.16 14.04
CA ALA A 768 -25.75 4.24 14.39
C ALA A 768 -26.99 4.43 13.50
N ASP A 769 -27.35 5.68 13.21
CA ASP A 769 -28.45 5.99 12.29
C ASP A 769 -28.11 5.59 10.84
N ALA A 770 -26.88 5.79 10.40
CA ALA A 770 -26.40 5.32 9.10
C ALA A 770 -26.51 3.79 8.97
N GLN A 771 -26.22 3.06 10.04
CA GLN A 771 -26.36 1.61 10.09
C GLN A 771 -27.83 1.14 10.00
N LYS A 772 -28.76 1.91 10.57
CA LYS A 772 -30.21 1.66 10.38
C LYS A 772 -30.62 1.86 8.92
N ILE A 773 -30.13 2.92 8.28
CA ILE A 773 -30.39 3.18 6.84
C ILE A 773 -29.90 2.00 5.99
N ILE A 774 -28.73 1.41 6.28
CA ILE A 774 -28.24 0.21 5.60
C ILE A 774 -29.26 -0.93 5.75
N ASN A 775 -29.75 -1.20 6.97
CA ASN A 775 -30.72 -2.25 7.23
C ASN A 775 -32.03 -2.05 6.42
N GLU A 776 -32.53 -0.82 6.39
CA GLU A 776 -33.75 -0.45 5.63
C GLU A 776 -33.53 -0.66 4.13
N ARG A 777 -32.43 -0.13 3.58
CA ARG A 777 -32.10 -0.25 2.15
C ARG A 777 -31.88 -1.71 1.70
N TYR A 778 -31.22 -2.52 2.54
CA TYR A 778 -30.99 -3.93 2.22
C TYR A 778 -32.27 -4.76 2.20
N SER A 779 -33.33 -4.29 2.89
CA SER A 779 -34.63 -4.96 2.92
C SER A 779 -35.39 -4.85 1.58
N ASP A 780 -35.05 -3.90 0.74
CA ASP A 780 -35.55 -3.78 -0.65
C ASP A 780 -34.50 -4.32 -1.62
N GLU A 781 -34.58 -5.62 -1.93
CA GLU A 781 -33.63 -6.33 -2.78
C GLU A 781 -33.46 -5.70 -4.17
N LYS A 782 -34.53 -5.16 -4.75
CA LYS A 782 -34.48 -4.51 -6.08
C LYS A 782 -33.71 -3.18 -6.01
N ALA A 783 -34.03 -2.36 -5.04
CA ALA A 783 -33.33 -1.09 -4.84
C ALA A 783 -31.86 -1.32 -4.49
N TRP A 784 -31.58 -2.35 -3.68
CA TRP A 784 -30.21 -2.73 -3.36
C TRP A 784 -29.41 -3.20 -4.58
N ALA A 785 -29.99 -4.09 -5.40
CA ALA A 785 -29.36 -4.57 -6.63
C ALA A 785 -29.10 -3.43 -7.62
N LYS A 786 -30.04 -2.49 -7.72
CA LYS A 786 -29.89 -1.28 -8.54
C LYS A 786 -28.73 -0.42 -8.06
N SER A 787 -28.64 -0.16 -6.77
CA SER A 787 -27.54 0.59 -6.16
C SER A 787 -26.20 -0.11 -6.34
N MET A 788 -26.15 -1.44 -6.19
CA MET A 788 -24.97 -2.27 -6.44
C MET A 788 -24.48 -2.09 -7.88
N MET A 789 -25.38 -2.19 -8.86
CA MET A 789 -25.03 -2.01 -10.28
C MET A 789 -24.53 -0.61 -10.59
N LEU A 790 -25.14 0.43 -9.98
CA LEU A 790 -24.71 1.82 -10.12
C LEU A 790 -23.32 2.07 -9.55
N ASN A 791 -22.99 1.45 -8.42
CA ASN A 791 -21.63 1.49 -7.86
C ASN A 791 -20.61 0.91 -8.84
N ILE A 792 -20.86 -0.28 -9.39
CA ILE A 792 -19.98 -0.91 -10.39
C ILE A 792 -19.86 -0.01 -11.63
N ALA A 793 -20.98 0.44 -12.17
CA ALA A 793 -21.02 1.26 -13.39
C ALA A 793 -20.33 2.62 -13.24
N SER A 794 -20.20 3.12 -12.02
CA SER A 794 -19.59 4.42 -11.72
C SER A 794 -18.13 4.31 -11.26
N ALA A 795 -17.57 3.11 -11.18
CA ALA A 795 -16.21 2.89 -10.68
C ALA A 795 -15.10 3.23 -11.68
N GLY A 796 -15.41 3.59 -12.92
CA GLY A 796 -14.44 3.78 -14.01
C GLY A 796 -13.36 4.81 -13.71
N LYS A 797 -13.68 5.89 -13.01
CA LYS A 797 -12.73 6.92 -12.59
C LYS A 797 -11.59 6.36 -11.73
N PHE A 798 -11.84 5.32 -10.97
CA PHE A 798 -10.91 4.77 -9.99
C PHE A 798 -9.99 3.69 -10.52
N SER A 799 -9.83 3.62 -11.85
CA SER A 799 -8.77 2.82 -12.47
C SER A 799 -7.40 3.46 -12.24
N SER A 800 -6.40 2.65 -11.86
CA SER A 800 -5.01 3.10 -11.83
C SER A 800 -4.46 3.45 -13.23
N ASP A 801 -5.08 2.94 -14.29
CA ASP A 801 -4.73 3.33 -15.65
C ASP A 801 -4.99 4.83 -15.89
N ARG A 802 -6.15 5.34 -15.46
CA ARG A 802 -6.44 6.78 -15.49
C ARG A 802 -5.42 7.56 -14.67
N THR A 803 -5.12 7.10 -13.45
CA THR A 803 -4.15 7.77 -12.57
C THR A 803 -2.77 7.85 -13.25
N ILE A 804 -2.30 6.77 -13.82
CA ILE A 804 -1.00 6.73 -14.52
C ILE A 804 -0.99 7.64 -15.75
N GLU A 805 -2.06 7.65 -16.54
CA GLU A 805 -2.13 8.58 -17.68
C GLU A 805 -2.06 10.04 -17.22
N GLU A 806 -2.67 10.40 -16.10
CA GLU A 806 -2.56 11.75 -15.52
C GLU A 806 -1.14 12.06 -15.04
N TYR A 807 -0.45 11.12 -14.33
CA TYR A 807 0.96 11.29 -13.96
C TYR A 807 1.86 11.45 -15.19
N VAL A 808 1.65 10.63 -16.21
CA VAL A 808 2.43 10.69 -17.46
C VAL A 808 2.23 12.03 -18.16
N HIS A 809 0.98 12.46 -18.31
CA HIS A 809 0.66 13.69 -19.01
C HIS A 809 1.11 14.94 -18.24
N ASP A 810 0.86 15.01 -16.96
CA ASP A 810 1.05 16.25 -16.18
C ASP A 810 2.46 16.35 -15.57
N ILE A 811 3.04 15.23 -15.13
CA ILE A 811 4.26 15.22 -14.32
C ILE A 811 5.43 14.62 -15.08
N TRP A 812 5.37 13.34 -15.47
CA TRP A 812 6.53 12.59 -15.95
C TRP A 812 6.88 12.86 -17.41
N LYS A 813 5.90 13.20 -18.24
CA LYS A 813 6.07 13.41 -19.70
C LYS A 813 6.71 12.19 -20.39
N LEU A 814 6.19 11.00 -20.08
CA LEU A 814 6.65 9.77 -20.71
C LEU A 814 6.01 9.56 -22.08
N GLU A 815 6.70 8.80 -22.92
CA GLU A 815 6.20 8.34 -24.21
C GLU A 815 6.05 6.80 -24.19
N LYS A 816 5.02 6.30 -24.85
CA LYS A 816 4.79 4.85 -24.98
C LYS A 816 5.89 4.21 -25.84
N VAL A 817 6.25 3.00 -25.48
CA VAL A 817 7.17 2.15 -26.25
C VAL A 817 6.48 0.85 -26.57
N HIS A 818 6.02 0.72 -27.79
CA HIS A 818 5.38 -0.51 -28.25
C HIS A 818 6.43 -1.62 -28.43
N ILE A 819 6.21 -2.78 -27.84
CA ILE A 819 7.09 -3.94 -27.97
C ILE A 819 6.53 -4.86 -29.06
N PRO A 820 7.30 -5.13 -30.13
CA PRO A 820 6.87 -6.01 -31.19
C PRO A 820 6.59 -7.43 -30.73
N ASP A 821 5.82 -8.18 -31.51
CA ASP A 821 5.58 -9.60 -31.22
C ASP A 821 6.88 -10.37 -31.15
N VAL A 822 7.03 -11.11 -30.06
CA VAL A 822 8.17 -12.02 -29.85
C VAL A 822 7.84 -13.32 -30.57
N LYS A 823 8.70 -13.72 -31.50
CA LYS A 823 8.53 -14.96 -32.28
C LYS A 823 8.95 -16.18 -31.48
#